data_5580674f8700c3b66bccd40cecfe08fb
#
_entry.id   5580674f8700c3b66bccd40cecfe08fb
#
_cell.length_a   1.000
_cell.length_b   1.000
_cell.length_c   1.000
_cell.angle_alpha   90.00
_cell.angle_beta   90.00
_cell.angle_gamma   90.00
#
_symmetry.space_group_name_H-M   'P 1'
#
loop_
_entity.id
_entity.type
_entity.pdbx_description
1 polymer ?
#
loop_
_entity_poly.entity_id
_entity_poly.type
_entity_poly.pdbx_seq_one_letter_code
_entity_poly.pdbx_strand_id
1 'polypeptide(L)'
;MSAALAGGKGAALAKLAATFPVPAFFVIAAEAFDRDGLKADARGEVNQGLARLAAQSGAGRLAVRSSGREEDGAASAHAGQFETELNVAPGDVAAAAHRVWRSGFSETLAQYRQAHGLSGDPQPPAVVVQVMVEARAAGVAFSADPVSGDRGVVVISAIAGLADRLVGGEADGDSYRVGAGGATLEADLVGDAAVLGEAERAEVAAMARRAAEHFGSPQDIEWAFDGRGLHMLQARPITTLGNVERDPVLSSPLHREEPRGERSSDLTIWDNSNIVESYPGVTSPLTFSFARYVYSHVYQAFSRLMGVPAADVEEHRAVFENMLGRVDGRVYYNLLNWYRALALFPGFKANRKFMEGMMGVSEALPEDMASRIAPPSTSGWERFVDNLKLVRVGLGLIWHEVQIKGTIREFYARLNQALAKPDGAIDAMQPTELVAEYRLLERQLLAKWDAPLVNDFLCMIAFGAAQKSMTKWAGDEGVAYLSATLMGQGDIVSAEPAKMIRAMGAMVRRRPEFIARLAAGDRTAVDATPELRLAFDRYIAKFGDRCTQELKLESRTLHEDPTQVLMAVAAAAPARGTEAVQEARQDLHRLIPDFGKRVLARWLVDWAKARVRDRENLRFERTRLFGRVRRIFLALGARLRAAGVLEQQRDVFNLTVEELLGAVEGAGITQDLKALVRLRAAEHAGQIARPDPPERFSVSGAHVTGVAGLTAQAAVAGEGGEMRKGLGCCKGVVTAKVRVIEDPRVEALGAGEILVARHTDPGWIAVFANAAGVIAERGSLLSHSAIVAREMGVPCVVSLKGVTQWLKTGDTVRLDGGAGTVERVSGG
;
A
#
# COMPACT_ATOMS: atom_id res chain seq x y z
N MET A 1 -19.14 -4.99 41.89
CA MET A 1 -17.85 -4.36 42.29
C MET A 1 -17.54 -3.33 41.19
N SER A 2 -17.26 -2.07 41.55
CA SER A 2 -17.00 -1.03 40.54
C SER A 2 -15.55 -1.08 40.07
N ALA A 3 -15.30 -0.80 38.79
CA ALA A 3 -13.94 -0.73 38.20
C ALA A 3 -13.07 0.33 38.89
N ALA A 4 -13.67 1.36 39.50
CA ALA A 4 -12.96 2.39 40.25
C ALA A 4 -12.23 1.85 41.48
N LEU A 5 -12.78 0.82 42.13
CA LEU A 5 -12.21 0.21 43.36
C LEU A 5 -11.45 -1.08 43.06
N ALA A 6 -11.91 -1.87 42.07
CA ALA A 6 -11.40 -3.22 41.82
C ALA A 6 -10.41 -3.27 40.64
N GLY A 7 -10.21 -2.16 39.89
CA GLY A 7 -9.52 -2.17 38.65
C GLY A 7 -10.28 -2.93 37.55
N GLY A 8 -9.73 -2.96 36.31
CA GLY A 8 -10.36 -3.58 35.14
C GLY A 8 -10.52 -5.09 35.31
N LYS A 9 -9.45 -5.82 35.61
CA LYS A 9 -9.46 -7.28 35.80
C LYS A 9 -10.38 -7.73 36.93
N GLY A 10 -10.31 -7.07 38.10
CA GLY A 10 -11.16 -7.41 39.24
C GLY A 10 -12.64 -7.19 38.98
N ALA A 11 -12.99 -6.12 38.27
CA ALA A 11 -14.37 -5.84 37.87
C ALA A 11 -14.88 -6.83 36.81
N ALA A 12 -14.03 -7.21 35.84
CA ALA A 12 -14.35 -8.23 34.81
C ALA A 12 -14.56 -9.61 35.44
N LEU A 13 -13.67 -10.04 36.36
CA LEU A 13 -13.80 -11.30 37.07
C LEU A 13 -15.09 -11.34 37.92
N ALA A 14 -15.45 -10.23 38.58
CA ALA A 14 -16.69 -10.16 39.37
C ALA A 14 -17.95 -10.33 38.50
N LYS A 15 -17.95 -9.83 37.27
CA LYS A 15 -19.03 -10.05 36.28
C LYS A 15 -19.06 -11.50 35.80
N LEU A 16 -17.89 -12.07 35.49
CA LEU A 16 -17.74 -13.43 34.99
C LEU A 16 -18.15 -14.49 36.01
N ALA A 17 -17.79 -14.29 37.28
CA ALA A 17 -18.08 -15.27 38.36
C ALA A 17 -19.56 -15.56 38.56
N ALA A 18 -20.46 -14.70 38.10
CA ALA A 18 -21.91 -14.92 38.15
C ALA A 18 -22.41 -15.94 37.09
N THR A 19 -21.63 -16.17 36.01
CA THR A 19 -22.11 -16.93 34.84
C THR A 19 -21.15 -18.04 34.42
N PHE A 20 -19.87 -17.92 34.77
CA PHE A 20 -18.80 -18.81 34.35
C PHE A 20 -18.10 -19.48 35.54
N PRO A 21 -17.45 -20.63 35.35
CA PRO A 21 -16.64 -21.30 36.33
C PRO A 21 -15.32 -20.55 36.55
N VAL A 22 -15.38 -19.47 37.36
CA VAL A 22 -14.22 -18.66 37.71
C VAL A 22 -13.68 -19.16 39.07
N PRO A 23 -12.38 -19.43 39.24
CA PRO A 23 -11.80 -19.76 40.54
C PRO A 23 -12.08 -18.66 41.56
N ALA A 24 -12.34 -19.07 42.81
CA ALA A 24 -12.67 -18.14 43.88
C ALA A 24 -11.58 -17.06 44.03
N PHE A 25 -11.97 -15.83 44.27
CA PHE A 25 -11.07 -14.68 44.39
C PHE A 25 -11.62 -13.59 45.30
N PHE A 26 -10.76 -12.70 45.72
CA PHE A 26 -11.12 -11.39 46.29
C PHE A 26 -10.17 -10.32 45.78
N VAL A 27 -10.54 -9.06 45.93
CA VAL A 27 -9.75 -7.91 45.45
C VAL A 27 -9.33 -7.05 46.63
N ILE A 28 -8.07 -6.66 46.67
CA ILE A 28 -7.51 -5.68 47.58
C ILE A 28 -7.47 -4.34 46.86
N ALA A 29 -8.18 -3.35 47.38
CA ALA A 29 -8.20 -2.02 46.74
C ALA A 29 -6.82 -1.34 46.84
N ALA A 30 -6.51 -0.49 45.89
CA ALA A 30 -5.21 0.21 45.85
C ALA A 30 -4.94 1.03 47.10
N GLU A 31 -5.99 1.60 47.68
CA GLU A 31 -5.95 2.44 48.87
C GLU A 31 -5.61 1.65 50.16
N ALA A 32 -5.67 0.32 50.12
CA ALA A 32 -5.29 -0.56 51.22
C ALA A 32 -3.76 -0.64 51.46
N PHE A 33 -2.98 -0.09 50.54
CA PHE A 33 -1.52 -0.11 50.58
C PHE A 33 -0.95 1.29 50.87
N ASP A 34 0.28 1.30 51.44
CA ASP A 34 1.19 2.44 51.50
C ASP A 34 2.61 2.02 51.11
N ARG A 35 3.58 2.90 51.30
CA ARG A 35 5.00 2.62 50.92
C ARG A 35 5.60 1.46 51.73
N ASP A 36 5.11 1.22 52.90
CA ASP A 36 5.64 0.23 53.87
C ASP A 36 4.91 -1.11 53.78
N GLY A 37 3.81 -1.19 53.04
CA GLY A 37 3.07 -2.42 52.82
C GLY A 37 1.55 -2.30 52.93
N LEU A 38 0.93 -3.42 53.27
CA LEU A 38 -0.51 -3.47 53.55
C LEU A 38 -0.82 -2.77 54.88
N LYS A 39 -1.71 -1.79 54.86
CA LYS A 39 -2.12 -1.01 56.04
C LYS A 39 -2.68 -1.91 57.13
N ALA A 40 -2.52 -1.49 58.41
CA ALA A 40 -2.91 -2.30 59.56
C ALA A 40 -4.42 -2.61 59.63
N ASP A 41 -5.27 -1.68 59.21
CA ASP A 41 -6.73 -1.83 59.11
C ASP A 41 -7.15 -2.81 58.03
N ALA A 42 -6.46 -2.82 56.88
CA ALA A 42 -6.73 -3.73 55.76
C ALA A 42 -6.28 -5.18 56.01
N ARG A 43 -5.29 -5.42 56.88
CA ARG A 43 -4.78 -6.78 57.17
C ARG A 43 -5.86 -7.72 57.72
N GLY A 44 -6.76 -7.21 58.55
CA GLY A 44 -7.87 -8.00 59.07
C GLY A 44 -8.82 -8.50 57.99
N GLU A 45 -9.16 -7.62 57.03
CA GLU A 45 -10.04 -7.95 55.92
C GLU A 45 -9.38 -8.92 54.94
N VAL A 46 -8.07 -8.76 54.63
CA VAL A 46 -7.31 -9.68 53.80
C VAL A 46 -7.25 -11.07 54.38
N ASN A 47 -7.02 -11.19 55.72
CA ASN A 47 -7.04 -12.47 56.43
C ASN A 47 -8.43 -13.14 56.39
N GLN A 48 -9.52 -12.37 56.52
CA GLN A 48 -10.88 -12.89 56.33
C GLN A 48 -11.12 -13.35 54.89
N GLY A 49 -10.59 -12.63 53.92
CA GLY A 49 -10.62 -13.03 52.50
C GLY A 49 -9.92 -14.37 52.29
N LEU A 50 -8.71 -14.53 52.82
CA LEU A 50 -7.94 -15.78 52.74
C LEU A 50 -8.66 -16.95 53.45
N ALA A 51 -9.26 -16.72 54.62
CA ALA A 51 -10.06 -17.73 55.31
C ALA A 51 -11.27 -18.19 54.48
N ARG A 52 -11.95 -17.25 53.77
CA ARG A 52 -13.06 -17.57 52.87
C ARG A 52 -12.60 -18.40 51.67
N LEU A 53 -11.47 -18.05 51.01
CA LEU A 53 -10.92 -18.84 49.93
C LEU A 53 -10.52 -20.25 50.38
N ALA A 54 -9.89 -20.37 51.54
CA ALA A 54 -9.53 -21.68 52.13
C ALA A 54 -10.75 -22.56 52.40
N ALA A 55 -11.83 -21.97 52.90
CA ALA A 55 -13.10 -22.69 53.14
C ALA A 55 -13.80 -23.15 51.90
N GLN A 56 -13.69 -22.40 50.78
CA GLN A 56 -14.33 -22.72 49.52
C GLN A 56 -13.53 -23.71 48.63
N SER A 57 -12.19 -23.65 48.68
CA SER A 57 -11.31 -24.32 47.72
C SER A 57 -10.23 -25.20 48.37
N GLY A 58 -10.18 -25.28 49.71
CA GLY A 58 -9.07 -25.90 50.44
C GLY A 58 -7.87 -24.93 50.54
N ALA A 59 -6.87 -25.30 51.35
CA ALA A 59 -5.66 -24.51 51.56
C ALA A 59 -4.67 -24.65 50.36
N GLY A 60 -5.06 -24.13 49.22
CA GLY A 60 -4.28 -24.18 48.00
C GLY A 60 -3.31 -23.02 47.81
N ARG A 61 -2.54 -23.05 46.71
CA ARG A 61 -1.72 -21.94 46.25
C ARG A 61 -2.60 -20.85 45.63
N LEU A 62 -2.10 -19.63 45.61
CA LEU A 62 -2.82 -18.46 45.13
C LEU A 62 -2.04 -17.76 44.01
N ALA A 63 -2.79 -17.14 43.10
CA ALA A 63 -2.28 -16.19 42.13
C ALA A 63 -2.56 -14.77 42.62
N VAL A 64 -1.55 -13.91 42.62
CA VAL A 64 -1.66 -12.49 43.00
C VAL A 64 -1.39 -11.65 41.77
N ARG A 65 -2.41 -10.95 41.29
CA ARG A 65 -2.41 -10.30 39.97
C ARG A 65 -2.74 -8.82 40.12
N SER A 66 -2.07 -7.97 39.34
CA SER A 66 -2.45 -6.56 39.20
C SER A 66 -3.82 -6.38 38.58
N SER A 67 -4.50 -5.29 38.93
CA SER A 67 -5.76 -4.87 38.35
C SER A 67 -5.78 -3.34 38.22
N GLY A 68 -5.15 -2.83 37.17
CA GLY A 68 -5.11 -1.40 36.89
C GLY A 68 -6.46 -0.86 36.40
N ARG A 69 -6.75 0.41 36.66
CA ARG A 69 -7.98 1.07 36.17
C ARG A 69 -8.00 1.22 34.67
N GLU A 70 -6.81 1.31 34.03
CA GLU A 70 -6.60 1.51 32.61
C GLU A 70 -6.22 0.19 31.89
N GLU A 71 -6.06 -0.92 32.60
CA GLU A 71 -5.43 -2.16 32.11
C GLU A 71 -6.30 -2.95 31.12
N ASP A 72 -7.63 -2.88 31.22
CA ASP A 72 -8.59 -3.59 30.38
C ASP A 72 -9.63 -2.63 29.76
N GLY A 73 -9.27 -1.39 29.51
CA GLY A 73 -10.15 -0.39 28.89
C GLY A 73 -10.29 -0.60 27.39
N ALA A 74 -11.44 -0.22 26.80
CA ALA A 74 -11.73 -0.34 25.36
C ALA A 74 -10.77 0.47 24.45
N ALA A 75 -9.94 1.35 25.02
CA ALA A 75 -9.07 2.26 24.26
C ALA A 75 -7.58 1.89 24.28
N SER A 76 -7.12 1.04 25.22
CA SER A 76 -5.70 0.65 25.31
C SER A 76 -5.54 -0.65 26.10
N ALA A 77 -4.84 -1.63 25.51
CA ALA A 77 -4.48 -2.88 26.17
C ALA A 77 -3.04 -2.76 26.71
N HIS A 78 -2.88 -2.63 28.02
CA HIS A 78 -1.58 -2.63 28.70
C HIS A 78 -1.08 -4.07 28.95
N ALA A 79 -1.04 -4.91 27.93
CA ALA A 79 -0.64 -6.31 28.07
C ALA A 79 0.81 -6.44 28.54
N GLY A 80 1.06 -7.16 29.63
CA GLY A 80 2.40 -7.52 30.11
C GLY A 80 3.17 -6.43 30.88
N GLN A 81 2.57 -5.29 31.20
CA GLN A 81 3.25 -4.16 31.89
C GLN A 81 3.23 -4.26 33.41
N PHE A 82 2.39 -5.10 33.97
CA PHE A 82 2.19 -5.24 35.42
C PHE A 82 2.55 -6.65 35.88
N GLU A 83 3.07 -6.77 37.11
CA GLU A 83 3.49 -8.06 37.66
C GLU A 83 2.31 -8.96 38.05
N THR A 84 2.53 -10.27 37.87
CA THR A 84 1.68 -11.34 38.39
C THR A 84 2.59 -12.34 39.11
N GLU A 85 2.25 -12.68 40.34
CA GLU A 85 2.92 -13.72 41.11
C GLU A 85 2.04 -14.96 41.21
N LEU A 86 2.54 -16.08 40.74
CA LEU A 86 1.88 -17.38 40.78
C LEU A 86 2.42 -18.24 41.92
N ASN A 87 1.67 -19.26 42.33
CA ASN A 87 2.07 -20.24 43.37
C ASN A 87 2.35 -19.64 44.77
N VAL A 88 1.72 -18.51 45.09
CA VAL A 88 1.90 -17.82 46.37
C VAL A 88 1.24 -18.61 47.51
N ALA A 89 1.99 -18.85 48.59
CA ALA A 89 1.41 -19.45 49.80
C ALA A 89 0.49 -18.44 50.52
N PRO A 90 -0.58 -18.89 51.21
CA PRO A 90 -1.50 -17.99 51.92
C PRO A 90 -0.80 -17.03 52.89
N GLY A 91 0.28 -17.47 53.55
CA GLY A 91 1.05 -16.64 54.47
C GLY A 91 1.86 -15.53 53.81
N ASP A 92 2.17 -15.66 52.52
CA ASP A 92 3.01 -14.73 51.75
C ASP A 92 2.20 -13.72 50.92
N VAL A 93 0.85 -13.85 50.93
CA VAL A 93 -0.04 -13.02 50.09
C VAL A 93 0.12 -11.53 50.37
N ALA A 94 0.28 -11.11 51.61
CA ALA A 94 0.43 -9.69 51.92
C ALA A 94 1.70 -9.09 51.34
N ALA A 95 2.81 -9.86 51.33
CA ALA A 95 4.08 -9.43 50.74
C ALA A 95 4.02 -9.45 49.21
N ALA A 96 3.45 -10.49 48.61
CA ALA A 96 3.24 -10.61 47.16
C ALA A 96 2.32 -9.49 46.64
N ALA A 97 1.20 -9.24 47.33
CA ALA A 97 0.26 -8.18 46.96
C ALA A 97 0.92 -6.78 47.01
N HIS A 98 1.82 -6.54 47.97
CA HIS A 98 2.57 -5.28 48.01
C HIS A 98 3.57 -5.16 46.85
N ARG A 99 4.27 -6.21 46.45
CA ARG A 99 5.15 -6.18 45.28
C ARG A 99 4.36 -5.90 43.99
N VAL A 100 3.26 -6.61 43.78
CA VAL A 100 2.36 -6.40 42.65
C VAL A 100 1.78 -4.98 42.63
N TRP A 101 1.38 -4.43 43.78
CA TRP A 101 0.93 -3.04 43.88
C TRP A 101 2.05 -2.06 43.53
N ARG A 102 3.29 -2.31 43.97
CA ARG A 102 4.44 -1.46 43.68
C ARG A 102 4.84 -1.46 42.20
N SER A 103 4.57 -2.53 41.49
CA SER A 103 4.87 -2.59 40.02
C SER A 103 4.18 -1.49 39.23
N GLY A 104 3.06 -0.95 39.73
CA GLY A 104 2.36 0.21 39.18
C GLY A 104 3.14 1.53 39.19
N PHE A 105 4.29 1.59 39.90
CA PHE A 105 5.19 2.75 39.93
C PHE A 105 6.51 2.50 39.21
N SER A 106 6.60 1.48 38.38
CA SER A 106 7.83 1.14 37.61
C SER A 106 8.17 2.22 36.61
N GLU A 107 9.47 2.41 36.37
CA GLU A 107 9.97 3.38 35.40
C GLU A 107 9.54 3.02 33.96
N THR A 108 9.40 1.74 33.68
CA THR A 108 8.90 1.20 32.40
C THR A 108 7.46 1.66 32.15
N LEU A 109 6.59 1.63 33.18
CA LEU A 109 5.21 2.09 33.06
C LEU A 109 5.14 3.63 32.85
N ALA A 110 6.02 4.38 33.53
CA ALA A 110 6.10 5.83 33.35
C ALA A 110 6.51 6.22 31.91
N GLN A 111 7.51 5.53 31.35
CA GLN A 111 7.95 5.73 29.97
C GLN A 111 6.85 5.35 28.95
N TYR A 112 6.14 4.25 29.19
CA TYR A 112 5.01 3.84 28.34
C TYR A 112 3.89 4.89 28.35
N ARG A 113 3.50 5.42 29.51
CA ARG A 113 2.48 6.47 29.65
C ARG A 113 2.88 7.74 28.90
N GLN A 114 4.14 8.15 28.98
CA GLN A 114 4.67 9.29 28.27
C GLN A 114 4.62 9.09 26.74
N ALA A 115 4.97 7.89 26.27
CA ALA A 115 4.94 7.55 24.84
C ALA A 115 3.51 7.53 24.24
N HIS A 116 2.49 7.27 25.08
CA HIS A 116 1.08 7.23 24.65
C HIS A 116 0.27 8.48 25.01
N GLY A 117 0.93 9.55 25.48
CA GLY A 117 0.28 10.83 25.76
C GLY A 117 -0.74 10.79 26.92
N LEU A 118 -0.62 9.81 27.83
CA LEU A 118 -1.49 9.69 28.98
C LEU A 118 -1.05 10.68 30.07
N SER A 119 -1.83 11.73 30.30
CA SER A 119 -1.56 12.78 31.29
C SER A 119 -2.08 12.39 32.68
N GLY A 120 -1.32 12.70 33.72
CA GLY A 120 -1.64 12.50 35.14
C GLY A 120 -0.65 11.56 35.85
N ASP A 121 -0.64 11.61 37.18
CA ASP A 121 0.22 10.76 38.02
C ASP A 121 -0.15 9.27 37.88
N PRO A 122 0.82 8.34 37.95
CA PRO A 122 0.58 6.91 37.91
C PRO A 122 -0.37 6.53 39.03
N GLN A 123 -1.47 5.83 38.70
CA GLN A 123 -2.42 5.32 39.70
C GLN A 123 -2.02 3.89 40.06
N PRO A 124 -1.79 3.56 41.36
CA PRO A 124 -1.44 2.21 41.71
C PRO A 124 -2.60 1.24 41.43
N PRO A 125 -2.30 -0.01 40.98
CA PRO A 125 -3.34 -0.98 40.67
C PRO A 125 -3.98 -1.53 41.95
N ALA A 126 -5.25 -1.91 41.90
CA ALA A 126 -5.82 -2.88 42.83
C ALA A 126 -5.16 -4.25 42.61
N VAL A 127 -5.28 -5.16 43.58
CA VAL A 127 -4.65 -6.47 43.51
C VAL A 127 -5.71 -7.57 43.64
N VAL A 128 -5.79 -8.45 42.63
CA VAL A 128 -6.65 -9.65 42.67
C VAL A 128 -5.89 -10.79 43.29
N VAL A 129 -6.49 -11.43 44.32
CA VAL A 129 -6.00 -12.66 44.93
C VAL A 129 -6.94 -13.78 44.54
N GLN A 130 -6.50 -14.75 43.75
CA GLN A 130 -7.31 -15.80 43.14
C GLN A 130 -6.74 -17.18 43.47
N VAL A 131 -7.59 -18.16 43.64
CA VAL A 131 -7.18 -19.56 43.85
C VAL A 131 -6.49 -20.08 42.60
N MET A 132 -5.30 -20.66 42.74
CA MET A 132 -4.58 -21.30 41.62
C MET A 132 -5.34 -22.53 41.13
N VAL A 133 -5.43 -22.67 39.81
CA VAL A 133 -5.88 -23.93 39.17
C VAL A 133 -4.67 -24.82 38.95
N GLU A 134 -4.73 -26.07 39.43
CA GLU A 134 -3.71 -27.07 39.15
C GLU A 134 -3.91 -27.57 37.71
N ALA A 135 -3.47 -26.73 36.75
CA ALA A 135 -3.78 -26.92 35.37
C ALA A 135 -3.07 -28.12 34.77
N ARG A 136 -3.85 -29.06 34.20
CA ARG A 136 -3.35 -30.06 33.26
C ARG A 136 -3.01 -29.46 31.90
N ALA A 137 -3.87 -28.54 31.45
CA ALA A 137 -3.72 -27.76 30.25
C ALA A 137 -4.27 -26.38 30.46
N ALA A 138 -3.66 -25.37 29.89
CA ALA A 138 -4.11 -23.99 29.97
C ALA A 138 -3.76 -23.24 28.67
N GLY A 139 -4.35 -22.07 28.50
CA GLY A 139 -4.07 -21.27 27.30
C GLY A 139 -4.97 -20.06 27.16
N VAL A 140 -5.02 -19.55 25.95
CA VAL A 140 -5.87 -18.43 25.55
C VAL A 140 -6.84 -18.87 24.45
N ALA A 141 -8.00 -18.20 24.37
CA ALA A 141 -8.92 -18.42 23.26
C ALA A 141 -9.61 -17.11 22.85
N PHE A 142 -9.52 -16.82 21.57
CA PHE A 142 -10.15 -15.67 20.94
C PHE A 142 -11.51 -16.06 20.41
N SER A 143 -12.57 -15.42 20.88
CA SER A 143 -13.96 -15.70 20.45
C SER A 143 -14.26 -15.28 19.00
N ALA A 144 -13.34 -14.59 18.37
CA ALA A 144 -13.25 -14.30 16.95
C ALA A 144 -11.80 -14.45 16.53
N ASP A 145 -11.54 -14.84 15.31
CA ASP A 145 -10.17 -14.92 14.78
C ASP A 145 -9.51 -13.53 14.83
N PRO A 146 -8.45 -13.34 15.60
CA PRO A 146 -7.80 -12.02 15.76
C PRO A 146 -7.12 -11.53 14.49
N VAL A 147 -6.85 -12.41 13.51
CA VAL A 147 -6.19 -12.10 12.25
C VAL A 147 -7.21 -11.76 11.16
N SER A 148 -8.20 -12.62 10.96
CA SER A 148 -9.22 -12.43 9.91
C SER A 148 -10.45 -11.64 10.37
N GLY A 149 -10.66 -11.48 11.67
CA GLY A 149 -11.87 -10.89 12.23
C GLY A 149 -13.09 -11.79 12.19
N ASP A 150 -12.95 -13.03 11.74
CA ASP A 150 -14.07 -13.99 11.58
C ASP A 150 -14.63 -14.37 12.97
N ARG A 151 -15.89 -13.96 13.21
CA ARG A 151 -16.64 -14.29 14.45
C ARG A 151 -17.22 -15.70 14.45
N GLY A 152 -17.19 -16.40 13.32
CA GLY A 152 -17.58 -17.80 13.20
C GLY A 152 -16.49 -18.77 13.68
N VAL A 153 -15.26 -18.30 13.81
CA VAL A 153 -14.09 -19.12 14.18
C VAL A 153 -13.56 -18.69 15.53
N VAL A 154 -13.36 -19.63 16.42
CA VAL A 154 -12.61 -19.45 17.67
C VAL A 154 -11.20 -19.95 17.46
N VAL A 155 -10.22 -19.13 17.81
CA VAL A 155 -8.79 -19.52 17.78
C VAL A 155 -8.35 -19.83 19.21
N ILE A 156 -7.82 -21.05 19.43
CA ILE A 156 -7.39 -21.53 20.74
C ILE A 156 -5.90 -21.79 20.66
N SER A 157 -5.15 -21.26 21.62
CA SER A 157 -3.75 -21.64 21.84
C SER A 157 -3.66 -22.35 23.20
N ALA A 158 -3.03 -23.53 23.23
CA ALA A 158 -3.01 -24.43 24.37
C ALA A 158 -1.61 -24.96 24.67
N ILE A 159 -1.28 -25.07 25.95
CA ILE A 159 -0.05 -25.68 26.44
C ILE A 159 -0.35 -26.63 27.60
N ALA A 160 0.46 -27.66 27.78
CA ALA A 160 0.37 -28.54 28.95
C ALA A 160 0.87 -27.80 30.21
N GLY A 161 0.11 -27.88 31.28
CA GLY A 161 0.41 -27.16 32.53
C GLY A 161 -0.10 -25.73 32.55
N LEU A 162 0.69 -24.80 33.10
CA LEU A 162 0.34 -23.37 33.22
C LEU A 162 0.63 -22.62 31.92
N ALA A 163 -0.20 -21.62 31.63
CA ALA A 163 -0.08 -20.83 30.40
C ALA A 163 0.82 -19.58 30.52
N ASP A 164 1.50 -19.37 31.63
CA ASP A 164 2.33 -18.19 31.90
C ASP A 164 3.40 -17.98 30.82
N ARG A 165 4.10 -19.05 30.42
CA ARG A 165 5.13 -19.01 29.35
C ARG A 165 4.54 -18.80 27.96
N LEU A 166 3.31 -19.31 27.70
CA LEU A 166 2.60 -19.11 26.45
C LEU A 166 2.15 -17.64 26.34
N VAL A 167 1.56 -17.08 27.38
CA VAL A 167 1.10 -15.69 27.43
C VAL A 167 2.29 -14.71 27.41
N GLY A 168 3.42 -15.10 28.00
CA GLY A 168 4.69 -14.35 27.98
C GLY A 168 5.43 -14.39 26.64
N GLY A 169 5.01 -15.26 25.71
CA GLY A 169 5.69 -15.44 24.42
C GLY A 169 7.01 -16.22 24.53
N GLU A 170 7.23 -16.97 25.63
CA GLU A 170 8.43 -17.74 25.91
C GLU A 170 8.32 -19.21 25.44
N ALA A 171 7.12 -19.65 25.11
CA ALA A 171 6.85 -20.99 24.63
C ALA A 171 5.76 -20.98 23.57
N ASP A 172 5.93 -21.84 22.55
CA ASP A 172 4.90 -22.13 21.57
C ASP A 172 3.92 -23.14 22.14
N GLY A 173 2.64 -23.01 21.78
CA GLY A 173 1.56 -23.92 22.14
C GLY A 173 0.84 -24.43 20.91
N ASP A 174 0.12 -25.55 21.07
CA ASP A 174 -0.79 -26.03 20.04
C ASP A 174 -1.79 -24.96 19.67
N SER A 175 -2.03 -24.78 18.38
CA SER A 175 -3.03 -23.84 17.86
C SER A 175 -4.19 -24.59 17.19
N TYR A 176 -5.43 -24.19 17.53
CA TYR A 176 -6.62 -24.80 16.97
C TYR A 176 -7.59 -23.72 16.50
N ARG A 177 -8.19 -23.95 15.32
CA ARG A 177 -9.28 -23.14 14.78
C ARG A 177 -10.56 -23.95 14.84
N VAL A 178 -11.55 -23.46 15.60
CA VAL A 178 -12.80 -24.17 15.88
C VAL A 178 -13.97 -23.40 15.29
N GLY A 179 -14.68 -24.03 14.35
CA GLY A 179 -15.84 -23.46 13.65
C GLY A 179 -17.08 -23.33 14.53
N ALA A 180 -18.10 -22.61 14.05
CA ALA A 180 -19.34 -22.31 14.76
C ALA A 180 -20.06 -23.56 15.31
N GLY A 181 -19.95 -24.71 14.66
CA GLY A 181 -20.50 -26.01 15.08
C GLY A 181 -19.65 -26.77 16.11
N GLY A 182 -18.52 -26.21 16.59
CA GLY A 182 -17.62 -26.88 17.54
C GLY A 182 -16.61 -27.84 16.89
N ALA A 183 -16.67 -28.05 15.58
CA ALA A 183 -15.71 -28.89 14.86
C ALA A 183 -14.37 -28.15 14.69
N THR A 184 -13.27 -28.87 14.87
CA THR A 184 -11.92 -28.34 14.58
C THR A 184 -11.73 -28.23 13.08
N LEU A 185 -11.49 -27.01 12.59
CA LEU A 185 -11.23 -26.70 11.18
C LEU A 185 -9.76 -26.92 10.83
N GLU A 186 -8.87 -26.57 11.77
CA GLU A 186 -7.42 -26.63 11.61
C GLU A 186 -6.77 -26.86 12.98
N ALA A 187 -5.69 -27.64 13.02
CA ALA A 187 -4.89 -27.87 14.18
C ALA A 187 -3.42 -27.86 13.82
N ASP A 188 -2.64 -27.02 14.48
CA ASP A 188 -1.18 -26.96 14.36
C ASP A 188 -0.59 -27.34 15.73
N LEU A 189 0.10 -28.47 15.76
CA LEU A 189 0.61 -29.08 16.98
C LEU A 189 2.10 -28.86 17.13
N VAL A 190 2.53 -28.45 18.30
CA VAL A 190 3.96 -28.27 18.63
C VAL A 190 4.66 -29.61 18.93
N GLY A 191 3.90 -30.61 19.41
CA GLY A 191 4.41 -31.93 19.78
C GLY A 191 3.74 -33.07 19.02
N ASP A 192 4.13 -34.33 19.34
CA ASP A 192 3.57 -35.53 18.71
C ASP A 192 2.13 -35.84 19.17
N ALA A 193 1.64 -35.21 20.22
CA ALA A 193 0.29 -35.41 20.77
C ALA A 193 -0.37 -34.08 21.07
N ALA A 194 -1.66 -33.97 20.70
CA ALA A 194 -2.45 -32.78 20.96
C ALA A 194 -2.66 -32.56 22.47
N VAL A 195 -2.50 -31.33 22.92
CA VAL A 195 -2.73 -30.89 24.31
C VAL A 195 -4.20 -31.01 24.69
N LEU A 196 -5.10 -30.74 23.73
CA LEU A 196 -6.56 -30.83 23.93
C LEU A 196 -7.20 -31.86 23.02
N GLY A 197 -8.11 -32.66 23.58
CA GLY A 197 -9.01 -33.52 22.81
C GLY A 197 -10.09 -32.71 22.08
N GLU A 198 -10.79 -33.34 21.14
CA GLU A 198 -11.80 -32.66 20.32
C GLU A 198 -12.96 -32.09 21.15
N ALA A 199 -13.44 -32.83 22.14
CA ALA A 199 -14.47 -32.38 23.06
C ALA A 199 -14.03 -31.17 23.88
N GLU A 200 -12.77 -31.16 24.35
CA GLU A 200 -12.20 -30.06 25.13
C GLU A 200 -12.02 -28.79 24.28
N ARG A 201 -11.61 -28.92 23.05
CA ARG A 201 -11.55 -27.80 22.07
C ARG A 201 -12.92 -27.17 21.86
N ALA A 202 -13.95 -28.04 21.70
CA ALA A 202 -15.34 -27.56 21.56
C ALA A 202 -15.83 -26.86 22.83
N GLU A 203 -15.46 -27.35 24.03
CA GLU A 203 -15.83 -26.75 25.31
C GLU A 203 -15.19 -25.36 25.52
N VAL A 204 -13.88 -25.22 25.23
CA VAL A 204 -13.18 -23.92 25.25
C VAL A 204 -13.79 -22.96 24.25
N ALA A 205 -14.08 -23.41 23.02
CA ALA A 205 -14.69 -22.57 22.00
C ALA A 205 -16.10 -22.11 22.41
N ALA A 206 -16.91 -22.99 23.01
CA ALA A 206 -18.22 -22.63 23.55
C ALA A 206 -18.12 -21.60 24.70
N MET A 207 -17.13 -21.75 25.59
CA MET A 207 -16.86 -20.78 26.65
C MET A 207 -16.49 -19.42 26.09
N ALA A 208 -15.60 -19.34 25.12
CA ALA A 208 -15.18 -18.10 24.46
C ALA A 208 -16.36 -17.37 23.79
N ARG A 209 -17.23 -18.10 23.08
CA ARG A 209 -18.44 -17.52 22.47
C ARG A 209 -19.42 -17.00 23.49
N ARG A 210 -19.68 -17.77 24.55
CA ARG A 210 -20.55 -17.32 25.65
C ARG A 210 -20.00 -16.07 26.34
N ALA A 211 -18.68 -15.95 26.49
CA ALA A 211 -18.06 -14.74 27.00
C ALA A 211 -18.29 -13.54 26.05
N ALA A 212 -18.14 -13.71 24.75
CA ALA A 212 -18.44 -12.67 23.78
C ALA A 212 -19.91 -12.23 23.80
N GLU A 213 -20.84 -13.16 23.94
CA GLU A 213 -22.27 -12.87 24.10
C GLU A 213 -22.55 -12.10 25.40
N HIS A 214 -21.94 -12.54 26.51
CA HIS A 214 -22.10 -11.91 27.82
C HIS A 214 -21.64 -10.46 27.87
N PHE A 215 -20.51 -10.15 27.22
CA PHE A 215 -19.94 -8.79 27.13
C PHE A 215 -20.43 -7.98 25.93
N GLY A 216 -21.14 -8.59 24.98
CA GLY A 216 -21.64 -7.94 23.75
C GLY A 216 -20.55 -7.60 22.74
N SER A 217 -19.32 -8.08 22.93
CA SER A 217 -18.18 -7.85 22.05
C SER A 217 -17.25 -9.07 22.03
N PRO A 218 -16.46 -9.28 20.96
CA PRO A 218 -15.48 -10.37 20.91
C PRO A 218 -14.51 -10.30 22.08
N GLN A 219 -14.25 -11.47 22.68
CA GLN A 219 -13.43 -11.60 23.88
C GLN A 219 -12.21 -12.48 23.60
N ASP A 220 -11.09 -12.09 24.21
CA ASP A 220 -9.92 -12.90 24.45
C ASP A 220 -10.03 -13.44 25.87
N ILE A 221 -10.06 -14.76 26.03
CA ILE A 221 -10.20 -15.41 27.33
C ILE A 221 -8.94 -16.21 27.68
N GLU A 222 -8.54 -16.14 28.97
CA GLU A 222 -7.58 -17.07 29.57
C GLU A 222 -8.37 -18.19 30.23
N TRP A 223 -7.97 -19.42 29.99
CA TRP A 223 -8.64 -20.60 30.49
C TRP A 223 -7.63 -21.65 30.99
N ALA A 224 -8.13 -22.55 31.87
CA ALA A 224 -7.38 -23.71 32.33
C ALA A 224 -8.30 -24.91 32.59
N PHE A 225 -7.80 -26.11 32.27
CA PHE A 225 -8.38 -27.38 32.65
C PHE A 225 -7.66 -27.98 33.85
N ASP A 226 -8.40 -28.38 34.88
CA ASP A 226 -7.92 -29.24 35.97
C ASP A 226 -8.73 -30.56 36.02
N GLY A 227 -8.58 -31.35 37.11
CA GLY A 227 -9.35 -32.59 37.30
C GLY A 227 -10.86 -32.38 37.51
N ARG A 228 -11.33 -31.13 37.68
CA ARG A 228 -12.73 -30.79 37.90
C ARG A 228 -13.42 -30.21 36.65
N GLY A 229 -12.65 -29.80 35.66
CA GLY A 229 -13.14 -29.27 34.37
C GLY A 229 -12.50 -28.00 33.90
N LEU A 230 -13.20 -27.26 33.03
CA LEU A 230 -12.72 -26.01 32.44
C LEU A 230 -13.03 -24.81 33.33
N HIS A 231 -12.01 -24.00 33.59
CA HIS A 231 -12.08 -22.75 34.33
C HIS A 231 -11.78 -21.53 33.46
N MET A 232 -12.48 -20.42 33.67
CA MET A 232 -12.17 -19.14 33.05
C MET A 232 -11.33 -18.32 34.04
N LEU A 233 -10.14 -17.90 33.63
CA LEU A 233 -9.19 -17.17 34.49
C LEU A 233 -9.26 -15.66 34.24
N GLN A 234 -9.57 -15.22 33.03
CA GLN A 234 -9.70 -13.82 32.64
C GLN A 234 -10.50 -13.71 31.33
N ALA A 235 -11.16 -12.58 31.11
CA ALA A 235 -11.67 -12.20 29.78
C ALA A 235 -11.44 -10.71 29.57
N ARG A 236 -11.05 -10.35 28.34
CA ARG A 236 -10.87 -8.98 27.89
C ARG A 236 -11.39 -8.79 26.48
N PRO A 237 -11.84 -7.57 26.13
CA PRO A 237 -12.23 -7.29 24.74
C PRO A 237 -11.06 -7.48 23.77
N ILE A 238 -11.33 -8.06 22.63
CA ILE A 238 -10.35 -8.06 21.53
C ILE A 238 -10.34 -6.66 20.94
N THR A 239 -9.36 -5.84 21.31
CA THR A 239 -9.27 -4.42 20.90
C THR A 239 -8.81 -4.24 19.46
N THR A 240 -8.23 -5.28 18.85
CA THR A 240 -7.84 -5.29 17.44
C THR A 240 -9.03 -5.41 16.48
N LEU A 241 -10.18 -5.89 16.96
CA LEU A 241 -11.43 -5.93 16.20
C LEU A 241 -12.24 -4.69 16.58
N GLY A 242 -12.19 -3.63 15.79
CA GLY A 242 -12.93 -2.39 16.05
C GLY A 242 -14.40 -2.64 16.43
N ASN A 243 -14.92 -1.87 17.39
CA ASN A 243 -16.33 -1.86 17.78
C ASN A 243 -17.20 -1.49 16.57
N VAL A 244 -17.71 -2.49 15.89
CA VAL A 244 -18.84 -2.31 14.96
C VAL A 244 -20.10 -2.37 15.85
N GLU A 245 -20.60 -1.20 16.24
CA GLU A 245 -21.95 -1.10 16.80
C GLU A 245 -22.93 -1.75 15.80
N ARG A 246 -23.75 -2.67 16.29
CA ARG A 246 -24.82 -3.24 15.51
C ARG A 246 -25.82 -2.12 15.20
N ASP A 247 -25.83 -1.67 13.94
CA ASP A 247 -26.96 -0.94 13.41
C ASP A 247 -28.14 -1.95 13.26
N PRO A 248 -29.27 -1.77 13.96
CA PRO A 248 -30.37 -2.72 13.92
C PRO A 248 -31.13 -2.78 12.59
N VAL A 249 -30.72 -1.97 11.61
CA VAL A 249 -31.48 -1.83 10.32
C VAL A 249 -31.10 -2.87 9.27
N LEU A 250 -30.08 -3.71 9.44
CA LEU A 250 -29.63 -4.69 8.44
C LEU A 250 -30.08 -6.14 8.71
N SER A 251 -31.05 -6.37 9.57
CA SER A 251 -31.71 -7.69 9.68
C SER A 251 -32.95 -7.76 8.77
N SER A 252 -32.73 -7.75 7.46
CA SER A 252 -33.80 -8.09 6.50
C SER A 252 -33.82 -9.61 6.24
N PRO A 253 -34.99 -10.26 6.31
CA PRO A 253 -35.09 -11.71 6.20
C PRO A 253 -35.19 -12.17 4.73
N LEU A 254 -34.21 -11.87 3.92
CA LEU A 254 -34.14 -12.27 2.51
C LEU A 254 -33.02 -13.26 2.19
N HIS A 255 -32.48 -13.97 3.15
CA HIS A 255 -31.62 -15.11 2.87
C HIS A 255 -32.43 -16.40 2.93
N ARG A 256 -33.02 -16.81 1.78
CA ARG A 256 -33.32 -18.21 1.53
C ARG A 256 -32.02 -19.01 1.58
N GLU A 257 -32.02 -20.03 2.43
CA GLU A 257 -30.94 -21.02 2.46
C GLU A 257 -30.86 -21.73 1.11
N GLU A 258 -29.79 -21.48 0.35
CA GLU A 258 -29.36 -22.34 -0.73
C GLU A 258 -28.34 -23.36 -0.20
N PRO A 259 -28.29 -24.58 -0.74
CA PRO A 259 -27.53 -25.69 -0.19
C PRO A 259 -26.02 -25.40 -0.23
N ARG A 260 -25.35 -25.73 0.89
CA ARG A 260 -23.93 -25.59 1.13
C ARG A 260 -23.08 -26.39 0.13
N GLY A 261 -22.65 -25.73 -0.95
CA GLY A 261 -21.54 -26.15 -1.79
C GLY A 261 -20.53 -25.05 -1.87
N GLU A 262 -19.34 -25.30 -1.39
CA GLU A 262 -18.08 -24.58 -1.54
C GLU A 262 -18.17 -23.09 -1.99
N ARG A 263 -18.29 -22.15 -1.06
CA ARG A 263 -18.19 -20.72 -1.34
C ARG A 263 -16.71 -20.28 -1.38
N SER A 264 -16.06 -20.50 -2.51
CA SER A 264 -14.78 -19.84 -2.82
C SER A 264 -14.98 -18.42 -3.41
N SER A 265 -16.21 -17.87 -3.35
CA SER A 265 -16.60 -16.64 -4.07
C SER A 265 -16.26 -15.33 -3.34
N ASP A 266 -15.92 -15.36 -2.06
CA ASP A 266 -15.79 -14.16 -1.23
C ASP A 266 -14.33 -13.74 -0.99
N LEU A 267 -13.35 -14.43 -1.60
CA LEU A 267 -11.94 -14.05 -1.49
C LEU A 267 -11.61 -12.92 -2.47
N THR A 268 -10.95 -11.91 -1.97
CA THR A 268 -10.28 -10.87 -2.80
C THR A 268 -8.82 -10.76 -2.42
N ILE A 269 -7.95 -10.63 -3.41
CA ILE A 269 -6.53 -10.37 -3.22
C ILE A 269 -6.25 -8.96 -3.70
N TRP A 270 -5.75 -8.13 -2.79
CA TRP A 270 -5.30 -6.78 -3.07
C TRP A 270 -3.80 -6.76 -3.30
N ASP A 271 -3.36 -6.06 -4.36
CA ASP A 271 -1.96 -5.93 -4.71
C ASP A 271 -1.68 -4.51 -5.21
N ASN A 272 -0.68 -3.83 -4.63
CA ASN A 272 -0.28 -2.50 -5.07
C ASN A 272 1.17 -2.44 -5.59
N SER A 273 1.83 -3.56 -5.76
CA SER A 273 3.24 -3.65 -6.17
C SER A 273 3.57 -2.82 -7.42
N ASN A 274 2.65 -2.77 -8.37
CA ASN A 274 2.79 -2.02 -9.61
C ASN A 274 2.07 -0.66 -9.55
N ILE A 275 0.81 -0.62 -9.08
CA ILE A 275 -0.03 0.58 -9.18
C ILE A 275 0.44 1.71 -8.27
N VAL A 276 1.22 1.41 -7.24
CA VAL A 276 1.81 2.42 -6.34
C VAL A 276 2.78 3.36 -7.09
N GLU A 277 3.34 2.96 -8.22
CA GLU A 277 4.12 3.87 -9.08
C GLU A 277 3.24 4.97 -9.70
N SER A 278 1.97 4.65 -9.95
CA SER A 278 1.00 5.58 -10.53
C SER A 278 0.29 6.42 -9.47
N TYR A 279 -0.03 5.81 -8.33
CA TYR A 279 -0.77 6.44 -7.23
C TYR A 279 -0.07 6.20 -5.89
N PRO A 280 1.10 6.80 -5.64
CA PRO A 280 1.84 6.61 -4.40
C PRO A 280 1.12 7.23 -3.19
N GLY A 281 1.15 6.53 -2.04
CA GLY A 281 0.56 7.01 -0.80
C GLY A 281 -0.96 7.19 -0.86
N VAL A 282 -1.50 8.02 0.04
CA VAL A 282 -2.95 8.28 0.13
C VAL A 282 -3.44 9.07 -1.08
N THR A 283 -4.52 8.62 -1.69
CA THR A 283 -5.12 9.21 -2.91
C THR A 283 -6.50 9.78 -2.56
N SER A 284 -6.80 10.96 -3.07
CA SER A 284 -8.06 11.64 -2.84
C SER A 284 -9.27 10.90 -3.44
N PRO A 285 -10.49 11.08 -2.90
CA PRO A 285 -11.71 10.53 -3.47
C PRO A 285 -11.92 10.88 -4.94
N LEU A 286 -11.65 12.14 -5.32
CA LEU A 286 -11.78 12.58 -6.72
C LEU A 286 -10.87 11.79 -7.65
N THR A 287 -9.59 11.71 -7.31
CA THR A 287 -8.62 10.96 -8.11
C THR A 287 -8.98 9.49 -8.19
N PHE A 288 -9.40 8.89 -7.07
CA PHE A 288 -9.76 7.47 -7.06
C PHE A 288 -10.97 7.16 -7.94
N SER A 289 -12.07 7.93 -7.83
CA SER A 289 -13.25 7.73 -8.66
C SER A 289 -12.97 7.95 -10.14
N PHE A 290 -12.18 8.97 -10.48
CA PHE A 290 -11.68 9.21 -11.83
C PHE A 290 -10.82 8.06 -12.36
N ALA A 291 -9.84 7.60 -11.57
CA ALA A 291 -8.96 6.49 -11.94
C ALA A 291 -9.75 5.19 -12.16
N ARG A 292 -10.68 4.86 -11.27
CA ARG A 292 -11.54 3.68 -11.37
C ARG A 292 -12.31 3.67 -12.70
N TYR A 293 -12.90 4.80 -13.09
CA TYR A 293 -13.56 4.95 -14.37
C TYR A 293 -12.61 4.71 -15.55
N VAL A 294 -11.46 5.39 -15.56
CA VAL A 294 -10.47 5.28 -16.65
C VAL A 294 -9.97 3.84 -16.79
N TYR A 295 -9.57 3.22 -15.68
CA TYR A 295 -9.04 1.84 -15.71
C TYR A 295 -10.08 0.83 -16.20
N SER A 296 -11.34 0.95 -15.78
CA SER A 296 -12.42 0.12 -16.28
C SER A 296 -12.50 0.18 -17.82
N HIS A 297 -12.51 1.37 -18.40
CA HIS A 297 -12.61 1.57 -19.84
C HIS A 297 -11.35 1.11 -20.60
N VAL A 298 -10.16 1.37 -20.04
CA VAL A 298 -8.89 0.93 -20.62
C VAL A 298 -8.81 -0.60 -20.69
N TYR A 299 -9.18 -1.31 -19.61
CA TYR A 299 -9.16 -2.79 -19.62
C TYR A 299 -10.22 -3.39 -20.54
N GLN A 300 -11.42 -2.80 -20.63
CA GLN A 300 -12.42 -3.19 -21.62
C GLN A 300 -11.92 -2.99 -23.05
N ALA A 301 -11.33 -1.83 -23.35
CA ALA A 301 -10.74 -1.54 -24.67
C ALA A 301 -9.60 -2.52 -24.99
N PHE A 302 -8.75 -2.82 -24.02
CA PHE A 302 -7.67 -3.79 -24.16
C PHE A 302 -8.20 -5.21 -24.45
N SER A 303 -9.26 -5.64 -23.73
CA SER A 303 -9.89 -6.93 -23.98
C SER A 303 -10.41 -7.05 -25.43
N ARG A 304 -11.07 -6.00 -25.92
CA ARG A 304 -11.53 -5.96 -27.33
C ARG A 304 -10.36 -5.99 -28.33
N LEU A 305 -9.27 -5.26 -28.01
CA LEU A 305 -8.04 -5.31 -28.81
C LEU A 305 -7.44 -6.72 -28.89
N MET A 306 -7.52 -7.46 -27.79
CA MET A 306 -7.08 -8.86 -27.69
C MET A 306 -8.06 -9.85 -28.33
N GLY A 307 -9.09 -9.35 -29.02
CA GLY A 307 -10.05 -10.17 -29.76
C GLY A 307 -11.16 -10.78 -28.91
N VAL A 308 -11.37 -10.33 -27.69
CA VAL A 308 -12.50 -10.72 -26.85
C VAL A 308 -13.78 -10.11 -27.44
N PRO A 309 -14.85 -10.90 -27.67
CA PRO A 309 -16.12 -10.42 -28.19
C PRO A 309 -16.72 -9.31 -27.29
N ALA A 310 -17.39 -8.34 -27.90
CA ALA A 310 -18.00 -7.24 -27.15
C ALA A 310 -19.06 -7.72 -26.14
N ALA A 311 -19.78 -8.81 -26.47
CA ALA A 311 -20.75 -9.43 -25.57
C ALA A 311 -20.08 -9.97 -24.31
N ASP A 312 -18.95 -10.66 -24.43
CA ASP A 312 -18.20 -11.23 -23.31
C ASP A 312 -17.61 -10.13 -22.42
N VAL A 313 -17.15 -9.00 -23.03
CA VAL A 313 -16.68 -7.82 -22.28
C VAL A 313 -17.84 -7.20 -21.48
N GLU A 314 -19.04 -7.13 -22.07
CA GLU A 314 -20.22 -6.58 -21.39
C GLU A 314 -20.71 -7.50 -20.27
N GLU A 315 -20.74 -8.82 -20.48
CA GLU A 315 -21.07 -9.81 -19.46
C GLU A 315 -20.15 -9.70 -18.23
N HIS A 316 -18.87 -9.41 -18.46
CA HIS A 316 -17.87 -9.24 -17.40
C HIS A 316 -17.68 -7.79 -16.95
N ARG A 317 -18.63 -6.89 -17.21
CA ARG A 317 -18.56 -5.48 -16.85
C ARG A 317 -18.19 -5.25 -15.39
N ALA A 318 -18.80 -5.99 -14.47
CA ALA A 318 -18.52 -5.89 -13.03
C ALA A 318 -17.07 -6.21 -12.67
N VAL A 319 -16.38 -7.10 -13.40
CA VAL A 319 -14.96 -7.41 -13.24
C VAL A 319 -14.13 -6.17 -13.57
N PHE A 320 -14.42 -5.51 -14.68
CA PHE A 320 -13.70 -4.31 -15.13
C PHE A 320 -13.97 -3.09 -14.23
N GLU A 321 -15.19 -2.89 -13.78
CA GLU A 321 -15.56 -1.78 -12.89
C GLU A 321 -14.96 -1.91 -11.49
N ASN A 322 -14.62 -3.12 -11.07
CA ASN A 322 -14.00 -3.40 -9.78
C ASN A 322 -12.54 -3.86 -9.90
N MET A 323 -11.83 -3.33 -10.90
CA MET A 323 -10.41 -3.59 -11.10
C MET A 323 -9.52 -2.93 -10.04
N LEU A 324 -9.94 -1.76 -9.55
CA LEU A 324 -9.25 -1.00 -8.52
C LEU A 324 -10.07 -0.92 -7.24
N GLY A 325 -9.38 -0.95 -6.10
CA GLY A 325 -9.93 -0.66 -4.78
C GLY A 325 -9.11 0.40 -4.07
N ARG A 326 -9.75 1.08 -3.10
CA ARG A 326 -9.10 2.05 -2.22
C ARG A 326 -9.10 1.51 -0.80
N VAL A 327 -7.94 1.02 -0.36
CA VAL A 327 -7.75 0.43 0.96
C VAL A 327 -6.93 1.38 1.82
N ASP A 328 -7.49 1.79 2.93
CA ASP A 328 -6.92 2.81 3.83
C ASP A 328 -6.35 4.03 3.06
N GLY A 329 -7.10 4.51 2.09
CA GLY A 329 -6.72 5.62 1.23
C GLY A 329 -5.75 5.30 0.10
N ARG A 330 -5.13 4.13 0.04
CA ARG A 330 -4.17 3.73 -0.99
C ARG A 330 -4.86 2.93 -2.08
N VAL A 331 -4.37 3.05 -3.32
CA VAL A 331 -4.94 2.37 -4.48
C VAL A 331 -4.31 1.00 -4.63
N TYR A 332 -5.15 -0.01 -4.82
CA TYR A 332 -4.78 -1.40 -5.03
C TYR A 332 -5.47 -1.97 -6.26
N TYR A 333 -4.83 -2.92 -6.94
CA TYR A 333 -5.51 -3.80 -7.87
C TYR A 333 -6.27 -4.88 -7.13
N ASN A 334 -7.51 -5.17 -7.58
CA ASN A 334 -8.17 -6.44 -7.29
C ASN A 334 -7.53 -7.51 -8.19
N LEU A 335 -6.57 -8.24 -7.64
CA LEU A 335 -5.78 -9.19 -8.42
C LEU A 335 -6.62 -10.31 -9.02
N LEU A 336 -7.65 -10.80 -8.32
CA LEU A 336 -8.54 -11.83 -8.85
C LEU A 336 -9.35 -11.31 -10.05
N ASN A 337 -9.84 -10.07 -10.00
CA ASN A 337 -10.52 -9.45 -11.14
C ASN A 337 -9.56 -9.23 -12.31
N TRP A 338 -8.31 -8.89 -12.02
CA TRP A 338 -7.28 -8.80 -13.04
C TRP A 338 -7.05 -10.16 -13.74
N TYR A 339 -6.94 -11.25 -12.98
CA TYR A 339 -6.84 -12.61 -13.55
C TYR A 339 -8.10 -13.03 -14.31
N ARG A 340 -9.31 -12.69 -13.83
CA ARG A 340 -10.57 -12.94 -14.54
C ARG A 340 -10.61 -12.21 -15.88
N ALA A 341 -10.19 -10.95 -15.92
CA ALA A 341 -10.09 -10.19 -17.17
C ALA A 341 -9.08 -10.82 -18.15
N LEU A 342 -7.92 -11.26 -17.65
CA LEU A 342 -6.91 -11.93 -18.49
C LEU A 342 -7.37 -13.31 -18.98
N ALA A 343 -8.17 -14.03 -18.19
CA ALA A 343 -8.71 -15.33 -18.57
C ALA A 343 -9.61 -15.27 -19.80
N LEU A 344 -10.17 -14.09 -20.10
CA LEU A 344 -10.92 -13.85 -21.35
C LEU A 344 -10.01 -13.84 -22.60
N PHE A 345 -8.70 -13.64 -22.44
CA PHE A 345 -7.80 -13.52 -23.58
C PHE A 345 -7.44 -14.88 -24.16
N PRO A 346 -7.50 -15.02 -25.49
CA PRO A 346 -6.99 -16.21 -26.15
C PRO A 346 -5.53 -16.46 -25.77
N GLY A 347 -5.22 -17.69 -25.35
CA GLY A 347 -3.85 -18.07 -24.97
C GLY A 347 -3.39 -17.64 -23.58
N PHE A 348 -4.26 -17.15 -22.71
CA PHE A 348 -3.92 -16.85 -21.32
C PHE A 348 -3.22 -18.03 -20.64
N LYS A 349 -3.74 -19.25 -20.79
CA LYS A 349 -3.16 -20.47 -20.21
C LYS A 349 -1.70 -20.71 -20.63
N ALA A 350 -1.34 -20.38 -21.87
CA ALA A 350 0.02 -20.51 -22.40
C ALA A 350 0.94 -19.34 -22.02
N ASN A 351 0.37 -18.15 -21.84
CA ASN A 351 1.12 -16.89 -21.69
C ASN A 351 1.01 -16.27 -20.30
N ARG A 352 0.37 -16.95 -19.32
CA ARG A 352 0.14 -16.42 -17.97
C ARG A 352 1.42 -15.85 -17.34
N LYS A 353 2.51 -16.62 -17.34
CA LYS A 353 3.80 -16.19 -16.76
C LYS A 353 4.37 -14.94 -17.43
N PHE A 354 4.18 -14.80 -18.74
CA PHE A 354 4.60 -13.60 -19.46
C PHE A 354 3.76 -12.38 -19.03
N MET A 355 2.44 -12.56 -18.90
CA MET A 355 1.53 -11.50 -18.46
C MET A 355 1.76 -11.10 -17.00
N GLU A 356 2.02 -12.06 -16.10
CA GLU A 356 2.42 -11.81 -14.71
C GLU A 356 3.71 -10.99 -14.63
N GLY A 357 4.73 -11.38 -15.38
CA GLY A 357 6.00 -10.64 -15.47
C GLY A 357 5.85 -9.24 -16.07
N MET A 358 4.91 -9.08 -17.00
CA MET A 358 4.59 -7.79 -17.63
C MET A 358 3.97 -6.80 -16.63
N MET A 359 3.12 -7.29 -15.73
CA MET A 359 2.47 -6.50 -14.68
C MET A 359 3.35 -6.28 -13.46
N GLY A 360 4.53 -6.89 -13.40
CA GLY A 360 5.41 -6.80 -12.25
C GLY A 360 4.82 -7.43 -10.98
N VAL A 361 3.96 -8.41 -11.15
CA VAL A 361 3.40 -9.17 -10.01
C VAL A 361 4.55 -9.88 -9.29
N SER A 362 4.74 -9.56 -8.03
CA SER A 362 5.87 -10.07 -7.24
C SER A 362 5.76 -11.57 -6.96
N GLU A 363 4.53 -12.06 -6.81
CA GLU A 363 4.22 -13.47 -6.59
C GLU A 363 3.07 -13.90 -7.51
N ALA A 364 3.26 -15.02 -8.22
CA ALA A 364 2.21 -15.61 -9.04
C ALA A 364 1.04 -16.10 -8.17
N LEU A 365 -0.16 -16.11 -8.76
CA LEU A 365 -1.32 -16.71 -8.10
C LEU A 365 -1.08 -18.22 -7.92
N PRO A 366 -1.43 -18.82 -6.75
CA PRO A 366 -1.36 -20.27 -6.56
C PRO A 366 -2.08 -21.03 -7.68
N GLU A 367 -1.52 -22.19 -8.09
CA GLU A 367 -1.99 -22.92 -9.27
C GLU A 367 -3.43 -23.42 -9.15
N ASP A 368 -3.85 -23.79 -7.94
CA ASP A 368 -5.22 -24.19 -7.62
C ASP A 368 -6.23 -23.05 -7.84
N MET A 369 -5.88 -21.83 -7.47
CA MET A 369 -6.72 -20.65 -7.69
C MET A 369 -6.72 -20.24 -9.17
N ALA A 370 -5.57 -20.27 -9.82
CA ALA A 370 -5.46 -19.94 -11.23
C ALA A 370 -6.24 -20.92 -12.11
N SER A 371 -6.25 -22.22 -11.78
CA SER A 371 -7.02 -23.26 -12.50
C SER A 371 -8.54 -23.13 -12.31
N ARG A 372 -8.99 -22.60 -11.18
CA ARG A 372 -10.41 -22.27 -10.96
C ARG A 372 -10.87 -21.09 -11.82
N ILE A 373 -10.02 -20.08 -12.02
CA ILE A 373 -10.35 -18.92 -12.86
C ILE A 373 -10.31 -19.29 -14.36
N ALA A 374 -9.35 -20.09 -14.78
CA ALA A 374 -9.17 -20.52 -16.16
C ALA A 374 -8.89 -22.03 -16.21
N PRO A 375 -9.92 -22.88 -16.17
CA PRO A 375 -9.73 -24.32 -16.17
C PRO A 375 -8.98 -24.78 -17.43
N PRO A 376 -8.12 -25.80 -17.31
CA PRO A 376 -7.36 -26.30 -18.46
C PRO A 376 -8.29 -26.85 -19.55
N SER A 377 -7.92 -26.65 -20.82
CA SER A 377 -8.69 -27.18 -21.97
C SER A 377 -8.63 -28.70 -21.94
N THR A 378 -9.79 -29.33 -21.79
CA THR A 378 -9.90 -30.79 -21.61
C THR A 378 -10.01 -31.56 -22.92
N SER A 379 -10.51 -30.92 -24.01
CA SER A 379 -10.75 -31.58 -25.28
C SER A 379 -9.73 -31.12 -26.38
N GLY A 380 -9.50 -32.00 -27.37
CA GLY A 380 -8.67 -31.66 -28.53
C GLY A 380 -9.29 -30.57 -29.40
N TRP A 381 -10.63 -30.50 -29.42
CA TRP A 381 -11.37 -29.46 -30.13
C TRP A 381 -11.22 -28.09 -29.51
N GLU A 382 -11.32 -28.00 -28.17
CA GLU A 382 -11.07 -26.73 -27.44
C GLU A 382 -9.66 -26.19 -27.72
N ARG A 383 -8.65 -27.06 -27.67
CA ARG A 383 -7.27 -26.69 -28.01
C ARG A 383 -7.12 -26.17 -29.45
N PHE A 384 -7.82 -26.80 -30.40
CA PHE A 384 -7.83 -26.35 -31.79
C PHE A 384 -8.48 -24.96 -31.92
N VAL A 385 -9.63 -24.74 -31.28
CA VAL A 385 -10.32 -23.44 -31.28
C VAL A 385 -9.46 -22.37 -30.60
N ASP A 386 -8.82 -22.67 -29.47
CA ASP A 386 -7.92 -21.73 -28.78
C ASP A 386 -6.71 -21.37 -29.64
N ASN A 387 -6.13 -22.34 -30.37
CA ASN A 387 -5.05 -22.06 -31.33
C ASN A 387 -5.52 -21.18 -32.50
N LEU A 388 -6.73 -21.40 -33.00
CA LEU A 388 -7.30 -20.56 -34.07
C LEU A 388 -7.53 -19.13 -33.58
N LYS A 389 -8.03 -18.95 -32.36
CA LYS A 389 -8.15 -17.64 -31.72
C LYS A 389 -6.78 -16.95 -31.57
N LEU A 390 -5.74 -17.69 -31.20
CA LEU A 390 -4.37 -17.17 -31.11
C LEU A 390 -3.83 -16.68 -32.47
N VAL A 391 -4.07 -17.46 -33.52
CA VAL A 391 -3.68 -17.04 -34.90
C VAL A 391 -4.42 -15.75 -35.29
N ARG A 392 -5.72 -15.67 -35.00
CA ARG A 392 -6.52 -14.46 -35.26
C ARG A 392 -5.99 -13.24 -34.49
N VAL A 393 -5.61 -13.39 -33.21
CA VAL A 393 -4.98 -12.32 -32.42
C VAL A 393 -3.65 -11.92 -33.03
N GLY A 394 -2.80 -12.88 -33.43
CA GLY A 394 -1.54 -12.62 -34.10
C GLY A 394 -1.70 -11.80 -35.39
N LEU A 395 -2.64 -12.17 -36.24
CA LEU A 395 -2.97 -11.41 -37.45
C LEU A 395 -3.52 -10.01 -37.11
N GLY A 396 -4.35 -9.90 -36.08
CA GLY A 396 -4.84 -8.61 -35.57
C GLY A 396 -3.70 -7.69 -35.12
N LEU A 397 -2.71 -8.23 -34.44
CA LEU A 397 -1.53 -7.47 -33.99
C LEU A 397 -0.66 -6.99 -35.16
N ILE A 398 -0.46 -7.83 -36.21
CA ILE A 398 0.22 -7.42 -37.44
C ILE A 398 -0.55 -6.29 -38.09
N TRP A 399 -1.88 -6.41 -38.17
CA TRP A 399 -2.73 -5.35 -38.72
C TRP A 399 -2.60 -4.04 -37.91
N HIS A 400 -2.63 -4.10 -36.62
CA HIS A 400 -2.43 -2.94 -35.73
C HIS A 400 -1.05 -2.31 -35.95
N GLU A 401 0.02 -3.10 -36.09
CA GLU A 401 1.35 -2.57 -36.38
C GLU A 401 1.40 -1.82 -37.72
N VAL A 402 0.76 -2.35 -38.77
CA VAL A 402 0.68 -1.67 -40.07
C VAL A 402 -0.08 -0.34 -39.93
N GLN A 403 -1.14 -0.29 -39.13
CA GLN A 403 -1.98 0.89 -39.00
C GLN A 403 -1.53 1.87 -37.92
N ILE A 404 -0.58 1.50 -37.03
CA ILE A 404 -0.27 2.27 -35.81
C ILE A 404 0.05 3.75 -36.07
N LYS A 405 0.73 4.07 -37.16
CA LYS A 405 1.03 5.47 -37.52
C LYS A 405 -0.22 6.27 -37.85
N GLY A 406 -1.21 5.63 -38.49
CA GLY A 406 -2.54 6.20 -38.75
C GLY A 406 -3.30 6.44 -37.43
N THR A 407 -3.39 5.39 -36.60
CA THR A 407 -4.06 5.42 -35.31
C THR A 407 -3.48 6.51 -34.39
N ILE A 408 -2.15 6.64 -34.32
CA ILE A 408 -1.48 7.70 -33.55
C ILE A 408 -1.85 9.09 -34.10
N ARG A 409 -1.87 9.27 -35.43
CA ARG A 409 -2.24 10.55 -36.04
C ARG A 409 -3.69 10.93 -35.72
N GLU A 410 -4.61 10.00 -35.85
CA GLU A 410 -6.02 10.19 -35.54
C GLU A 410 -6.22 10.49 -34.04
N PHE A 411 -5.48 9.80 -33.18
CA PHE A 411 -5.50 10.07 -31.73
C PHE A 411 -5.04 11.51 -31.43
N TYR A 412 -3.93 11.97 -32.02
CA TYR A 412 -3.45 13.35 -31.83
C TYR A 412 -4.45 14.39 -32.40
N ALA A 413 -5.07 14.11 -33.51
CA ALA A 413 -6.10 15.00 -34.06
C ALA A 413 -7.29 15.12 -33.10
N ARG A 414 -7.81 14.01 -32.59
CA ARG A 414 -8.89 13.94 -31.63
C ARG A 414 -8.52 14.62 -30.29
N LEU A 415 -7.33 14.35 -29.79
CA LEU A 415 -6.81 14.95 -28.55
C LEU A 415 -6.69 16.47 -28.68
N ASN A 416 -6.04 16.94 -29.74
CA ASN A 416 -5.84 18.37 -29.95
C ASN A 416 -7.16 19.11 -30.17
N GLN A 417 -8.14 18.50 -30.84
CA GLN A 417 -9.47 19.04 -30.97
C GLN A 417 -10.19 19.14 -29.62
N ALA A 418 -10.13 18.08 -28.81
CA ALA A 418 -10.76 18.06 -27.49
C ALA A 418 -10.11 19.02 -26.48
N LEU A 419 -8.80 19.28 -26.62
CA LEU A 419 -8.05 20.19 -25.77
C LEU A 419 -7.85 21.60 -26.39
N ALA A 420 -8.53 21.92 -27.49
CA ALA A 420 -8.31 23.17 -28.24
C ALA A 420 -8.68 24.45 -27.45
N LYS A 421 -9.61 24.35 -26.51
CA LYS A 421 -10.02 25.52 -25.72
C LYS A 421 -8.87 26.02 -24.85
N PRO A 422 -8.58 27.33 -24.86
CA PRO A 422 -7.55 27.89 -24.01
C PRO A 422 -7.96 27.81 -22.53
N ASP A 423 -6.97 27.78 -21.65
CA ASP A 423 -7.19 27.63 -20.20
C ASP A 423 -8.07 28.72 -19.59
N GLY A 424 -7.88 29.98 -20.01
CA GLY A 424 -8.71 31.09 -19.55
C GLY A 424 -10.18 30.94 -19.94
N ALA A 425 -10.49 30.25 -21.08
CA ALA A 425 -11.87 29.96 -21.44
C ALA A 425 -12.51 28.94 -20.48
N ILE A 426 -11.74 27.94 -20.04
CA ILE A 426 -12.22 26.96 -19.04
C ILE A 426 -12.49 27.66 -17.70
N ASP A 427 -11.60 28.53 -17.26
CA ASP A 427 -11.74 29.27 -16.00
C ASP A 427 -12.95 30.23 -16.01
N ALA A 428 -13.40 30.67 -17.18
CA ALA A 428 -14.56 31.53 -17.34
C ALA A 428 -15.92 30.80 -17.38
N MET A 429 -15.93 29.46 -17.60
CA MET A 429 -17.15 28.67 -17.76
C MET A 429 -18.03 28.65 -16.51
N GLN A 430 -19.36 28.51 -16.74
CA GLN A 430 -20.34 28.23 -15.69
C GLN A 430 -20.33 26.75 -15.30
N PRO A 431 -20.87 26.36 -14.12
CA PRO A 431 -20.84 24.94 -13.66
C PRO A 431 -21.40 23.97 -14.68
N THR A 432 -22.49 24.24 -15.34
CA THR A 432 -23.11 23.38 -16.36
C THR A 432 -22.22 23.22 -17.60
N GLU A 433 -21.52 24.28 -18.00
CA GLU A 433 -20.58 24.25 -19.11
C GLU A 433 -19.32 23.43 -18.75
N LEU A 434 -18.82 23.55 -17.51
CA LEU A 434 -17.68 22.74 -17.00
C LEU A 434 -18.03 21.25 -16.97
N VAL A 435 -19.24 20.90 -16.53
CA VAL A 435 -19.73 19.52 -16.53
C VAL A 435 -19.85 19.00 -17.97
N ALA A 436 -20.40 19.78 -18.89
CA ALA A 436 -20.52 19.43 -20.30
C ALA A 436 -19.13 19.21 -20.94
N GLU A 437 -18.16 20.06 -20.61
CA GLU A 437 -16.77 19.92 -21.06
C GLU A 437 -16.11 18.65 -20.53
N TYR A 438 -16.26 18.35 -19.23
CA TYR A 438 -15.79 17.09 -18.66
C TYR A 438 -16.43 15.88 -19.36
N ARG A 439 -17.75 15.87 -19.57
CA ARG A 439 -18.47 14.80 -20.28
C ARG A 439 -18.00 14.65 -21.72
N LEU A 440 -17.58 15.74 -22.36
CA LEU A 440 -16.99 15.70 -23.69
C LEU A 440 -15.65 14.97 -23.69
N LEU A 441 -14.75 15.32 -22.73
CA LEU A 441 -13.46 14.65 -22.57
C LEU A 441 -13.65 13.17 -22.24
N GLU A 442 -14.61 12.84 -21.37
CA GLU A 442 -14.96 11.49 -20.98
C GLU A 442 -15.29 10.63 -22.23
N ARG A 443 -16.20 11.10 -23.09
CA ARG A 443 -16.62 10.38 -24.29
C ARG A 443 -15.56 10.34 -25.39
N GLN A 444 -14.82 11.40 -25.60
CA GLN A 444 -13.88 11.52 -26.73
C GLN A 444 -12.51 10.95 -26.43
N LEU A 445 -12.04 11.03 -25.19
CA LEU A 445 -10.70 10.64 -24.80
C LEU A 445 -10.66 9.52 -23.77
N LEU A 446 -11.32 9.63 -22.64
CA LEU A 446 -11.23 8.64 -21.56
C LEU A 446 -11.79 7.28 -21.98
N ALA A 447 -12.92 7.26 -22.70
CA ALA A 447 -13.50 6.04 -23.24
C ALA A 447 -12.81 5.53 -24.51
N LYS A 448 -11.93 6.33 -25.15
CA LYS A 448 -11.27 6.02 -26.43
C LYS A 448 -9.76 6.25 -26.36
N TRP A 449 -9.11 5.73 -25.34
CA TRP A 449 -7.66 5.80 -25.15
C TRP A 449 -6.95 4.69 -25.92
N ASP A 450 -7.18 4.63 -27.25
CA ASP A 450 -6.82 3.54 -28.14
C ASP A 450 -5.32 3.51 -28.52
N ALA A 451 -4.79 4.59 -29.10
CA ALA A 451 -3.43 4.60 -29.62
C ALA A 451 -2.36 4.35 -28.56
N PRO A 452 -2.42 4.98 -27.34
CA PRO A 452 -1.47 4.67 -26.28
C PRO A 452 -1.51 3.19 -25.88
N LEU A 453 -2.71 2.61 -25.75
CA LEU A 453 -2.91 1.23 -25.36
C LEU A 453 -2.34 0.24 -26.38
N VAL A 454 -2.68 0.43 -27.67
CA VAL A 454 -2.17 -0.38 -28.78
C VAL A 454 -0.64 -0.28 -28.85
N ASN A 455 -0.11 0.94 -28.78
CA ASN A 455 1.34 1.15 -28.86
C ASN A 455 2.08 0.58 -27.66
N ASP A 456 1.54 0.67 -26.44
CA ASP A 456 2.14 0.08 -25.24
C ASP A 456 2.28 -1.44 -25.40
N PHE A 457 1.26 -2.10 -25.94
CA PHE A 457 1.29 -3.54 -26.19
C PHE A 457 2.30 -3.92 -27.28
N LEU A 458 2.27 -3.22 -28.41
CA LEU A 458 3.25 -3.43 -29.50
C LEU A 458 4.69 -3.13 -29.04
N CYS A 459 4.87 -2.13 -28.18
CA CYS A 459 6.17 -1.80 -27.59
C CYS A 459 6.73 -2.97 -26.76
N MET A 460 5.89 -3.62 -25.96
CA MET A 460 6.32 -4.77 -25.16
C MET A 460 6.74 -5.95 -26.05
N ILE A 461 5.96 -6.23 -27.10
CA ILE A 461 6.29 -7.29 -28.05
C ILE A 461 7.61 -6.96 -28.78
N ALA A 462 7.74 -5.76 -29.31
CA ALA A 462 8.93 -5.33 -30.05
C ALA A 462 10.19 -5.36 -29.19
N PHE A 463 10.10 -4.81 -27.97
CA PHE A 463 11.20 -4.79 -27.01
C PHE A 463 11.58 -6.19 -26.56
N GLY A 464 10.59 -7.03 -26.20
CA GLY A 464 10.84 -8.42 -25.80
C GLY A 464 11.46 -9.27 -26.91
N ALA A 465 11.01 -9.10 -28.16
CA ALA A 465 11.59 -9.78 -29.32
C ALA A 465 13.02 -9.31 -29.61
N ALA A 466 13.27 -8.00 -29.55
CA ALA A 466 14.61 -7.45 -29.71
C ALA A 466 15.55 -7.94 -28.60
N GLN A 467 15.14 -7.86 -27.34
CA GLN A 467 15.92 -8.30 -26.19
C GLN A 467 16.26 -9.79 -26.27
N LYS A 468 15.26 -10.65 -26.50
CA LYS A 468 15.45 -12.10 -26.61
C LYS A 468 16.41 -12.46 -27.75
N SER A 469 16.28 -11.79 -28.89
CA SER A 469 17.12 -12.03 -30.06
C SER A 469 18.56 -11.55 -29.84
N MET A 470 18.73 -10.35 -29.26
CA MET A 470 20.04 -9.79 -28.95
C MET A 470 20.78 -10.63 -27.90
N THR A 471 20.08 -11.07 -26.85
CA THR A 471 20.64 -11.99 -25.86
C THR A 471 21.09 -13.31 -26.50
N LYS A 472 20.26 -13.88 -27.39
CA LYS A 472 20.56 -15.15 -28.06
C LYS A 472 21.75 -15.07 -29.01
N TRP A 473 21.93 -13.94 -29.74
CA TRP A 473 22.91 -13.81 -30.83
C TRP A 473 24.19 -13.11 -30.42
N ALA A 474 24.16 -12.29 -29.37
CA ALA A 474 25.30 -11.48 -28.94
C ALA A 474 25.45 -11.37 -27.41
N GLY A 475 24.71 -12.19 -26.64
CA GLY A 475 24.83 -12.22 -25.17
C GLY A 475 24.60 -10.85 -24.52
N ASP A 476 25.35 -10.58 -23.46
CA ASP A 476 25.25 -9.32 -22.68
C ASP A 476 25.66 -8.09 -23.51
N GLU A 477 26.62 -8.24 -24.45
CA GLU A 477 27.00 -7.15 -25.34
C GLU A 477 25.85 -6.78 -26.28
N GLY A 478 25.03 -7.74 -26.70
CA GLY A 478 23.83 -7.52 -27.50
C GLY A 478 22.75 -6.75 -26.72
N VAL A 479 22.51 -7.08 -25.47
CA VAL A 479 21.58 -6.35 -24.60
C VAL A 479 22.08 -4.92 -24.37
N ALA A 480 23.39 -4.79 -24.21
CA ALA A 480 24.05 -3.49 -24.07
C ALA A 480 23.88 -2.61 -25.31
N TYR A 481 24.04 -3.18 -26.50
CA TYR A 481 23.81 -2.51 -27.79
C TYR A 481 22.36 -2.03 -27.91
N LEU A 482 21.38 -2.91 -27.56
CA LEU A 482 19.97 -2.54 -27.57
C LEU A 482 19.72 -1.33 -26.65
N SER A 483 20.23 -1.39 -25.43
CA SER A 483 20.08 -0.30 -24.45
C SER A 483 20.70 1.00 -24.96
N ALA A 484 21.93 0.96 -25.50
CA ALA A 484 22.61 2.11 -26.07
C ALA A 484 21.88 2.72 -27.28
N THR A 485 21.27 1.86 -28.12
CA THR A 485 20.52 2.31 -29.31
C THR A 485 19.20 2.99 -28.94
N LEU A 486 18.62 2.65 -27.78
CA LEU A 486 17.44 3.30 -27.25
C LEU A 486 17.75 4.65 -26.58
N MET A 487 19.04 4.99 -26.36
CA MET A 487 19.48 6.27 -25.79
C MET A 487 19.57 7.37 -26.87
N GLY A 488 19.37 8.60 -26.44
CA GLY A 488 19.68 9.79 -27.24
C GLY A 488 18.88 9.93 -28.54
N GLN A 489 17.64 9.47 -28.59
CA GLN A 489 16.79 9.55 -29.78
C GLN A 489 16.41 10.99 -30.17
N GLY A 490 16.62 11.95 -29.29
CA GLY A 490 16.48 13.39 -29.59
C GLY A 490 15.04 13.92 -29.68
N ASP A 491 14.09 13.07 -30.06
CA ASP A 491 12.68 13.39 -30.34
C ASP A 491 11.71 12.77 -29.30
N ILE A 492 12.22 12.43 -28.12
CA ILE A 492 11.43 11.98 -26.97
C ILE A 492 11.13 13.16 -26.07
N VAL A 493 9.83 13.44 -25.86
CA VAL A 493 9.36 14.58 -25.05
C VAL A 493 9.85 14.51 -23.60
N SER A 494 10.06 13.31 -23.04
CA SER A 494 10.52 13.13 -21.67
C SER A 494 11.92 13.69 -21.38
N ALA A 495 12.79 13.79 -22.38
CA ALA A 495 14.16 14.32 -22.23
C ALA A 495 14.26 15.83 -22.40
N GLU A 496 13.26 16.47 -23.00
CA GLU A 496 13.27 17.89 -23.33
C GLU A 496 13.27 18.81 -22.11
N PRO A 497 12.51 18.55 -21.01
CA PRO A 497 12.54 19.37 -19.80
C PRO A 497 13.93 19.53 -19.23
N ALA A 498 14.70 18.45 -19.13
CA ALA A 498 16.05 18.51 -18.62
C ALA A 498 17.00 19.35 -19.49
N LYS A 499 16.85 19.29 -20.82
CA LYS A 499 17.60 20.12 -21.76
C LYS A 499 17.27 21.60 -21.56
N MET A 500 15.98 21.93 -21.43
CA MET A 500 15.54 23.31 -21.20
C MET A 500 16.00 23.85 -19.85
N ILE A 501 15.95 23.06 -18.78
CA ILE A 501 16.45 23.44 -17.44
C ILE A 501 17.95 23.72 -17.48
N ARG A 502 18.75 22.86 -18.12
CA ARG A 502 20.20 23.09 -18.30
C ARG A 502 20.48 24.36 -19.12
N ALA A 503 19.71 24.60 -20.16
CA ALA A 503 19.84 25.83 -20.94
C ALA A 503 19.54 27.08 -20.12
N MET A 504 18.48 27.09 -19.31
CA MET A 504 18.16 28.18 -18.40
C MET A 504 19.23 28.33 -17.31
N GLY A 505 19.75 27.23 -16.73
CA GLY A 505 20.87 27.27 -15.78
C GLY A 505 22.12 27.89 -16.39
N ALA A 506 22.44 27.61 -17.66
CA ALA A 506 23.58 28.22 -18.35
C ALA A 506 23.44 29.76 -18.49
N MET A 507 22.22 30.28 -18.66
CA MET A 507 21.94 31.71 -18.78
C MET A 507 22.26 32.46 -17.49
N VAL A 508 22.09 31.83 -16.32
CA VAL A 508 22.32 32.45 -14.97
C VAL A 508 23.69 32.10 -14.36
N ARG A 509 24.47 31.24 -15.01
CA ARG A 509 25.76 30.71 -14.47
C ARG A 509 26.70 31.76 -13.91
N ARG A 510 26.78 32.94 -14.48
CA ARG A 510 27.68 34.02 -14.09
C ARG A 510 27.06 35.06 -13.16
N ARG A 511 25.87 34.74 -12.62
CA ARG A 511 25.04 35.65 -11.80
C ARG A 511 24.64 34.99 -10.48
N PRO A 512 25.56 34.92 -9.50
CA PRO A 512 25.31 34.17 -8.26
C PRO A 512 24.08 34.68 -7.47
N GLU A 513 23.78 35.97 -7.55
CA GLU A 513 22.60 36.57 -6.93
C GLU A 513 21.28 36.01 -7.49
N PHE A 514 21.21 35.73 -8.79
CA PHE A 514 20.02 35.10 -9.38
C PHE A 514 19.94 33.62 -9.06
N ILE A 515 21.08 32.93 -9.01
CA ILE A 515 21.13 31.53 -8.59
C ILE A 515 20.58 31.38 -7.17
N ALA A 516 20.99 32.21 -6.23
CA ALA A 516 20.51 32.20 -4.85
C ALA A 516 19.00 32.46 -4.76
N ARG A 517 18.48 33.42 -5.51
CA ARG A 517 17.05 33.73 -5.56
C ARG A 517 16.22 32.58 -6.17
N LEU A 518 16.69 31.99 -7.28
CA LEU A 518 16.05 30.84 -7.89
C LEU A 518 16.08 29.61 -6.94
N ALA A 519 17.17 29.38 -6.23
CA ALA A 519 17.29 28.33 -5.24
C ALA A 519 16.33 28.53 -4.06
N ALA A 520 16.02 29.78 -3.71
CA ALA A 520 15.00 30.12 -2.72
C ALA A 520 13.55 30.06 -3.26
N GLY A 521 13.35 29.67 -4.53
CA GLY A 521 12.03 29.60 -5.14
C GLY A 521 11.43 30.96 -5.54
N ASP A 522 12.25 32.01 -5.59
CA ASP A 522 11.78 33.35 -5.96
C ASP A 522 11.49 33.42 -7.46
N ARG A 523 10.20 33.38 -7.81
CA ARG A 523 9.73 33.46 -9.19
C ARG A 523 10.12 34.77 -9.87
N THR A 524 10.25 35.88 -9.12
CA THR A 524 10.60 37.17 -9.70
C THR A 524 12.04 37.23 -10.23
N ALA A 525 12.89 36.28 -9.82
CA ALA A 525 14.22 36.10 -10.36
C ALA A 525 14.24 35.76 -11.86
N VAL A 526 13.15 35.16 -12.36
CA VAL A 526 12.98 34.81 -13.78
C VAL A 526 12.86 36.08 -14.63
N ASP A 527 12.27 37.14 -14.07
CA ASP A 527 12.06 38.41 -14.76
C ASP A 527 13.35 39.24 -14.92
N ALA A 528 14.45 38.76 -14.35
CA ALA A 528 15.76 39.43 -14.34
C ALA A 528 16.32 39.64 -15.76
N THR A 529 16.03 38.80 -16.70
CA THR A 529 16.39 38.93 -18.11
C THR A 529 15.27 38.48 -19.03
N PRO A 530 15.01 39.21 -20.14
CA PRO A 530 14.00 38.81 -21.11
C PRO A 530 14.19 37.41 -21.68
N GLU A 531 15.44 36.98 -21.88
CA GLU A 531 15.80 35.67 -22.43
C GLU A 531 15.43 34.56 -21.45
N LEU A 532 15.74 34.71 -20.17
CA LEU A 532 15.40 33.74 -19.12
C LEU A 532 13.89 33.65 -18.97
N ARG A 533 13.20 34.78 -18.92
CA ARG A 533 11.72 34.81 -18.89
C ARG A 533 11.10 34.08 -20.06
N LEU A 534 11.54 34.38 -21.27
CA LEU A 534 11.03 33.72 -22.48
C LEU A 534 11.25 32.20 -22.45
N ALA A 535 12.44 31.77 -22.01
CA ALA A 535 12.79 30.36 -21.88
C ALA A 535 11.91 29.67 -20.82
N PHE A 536 11.69 30.33 -19.69
CA PHE A 536 10.83 29.84 -18.61
C PHE A 536 9.36 29.77 -19.04
N ASP A 537 8.85 30.82 -19.67
CA ASP A 537 7.46 30.86 -20.17
C ASP A 537 7.20 29.75 -21.21
N ARG A 538 8.17 29.48 -22.11
CA ARG A 538 8.11 28.35 -23.04
C ARG A 538 8.10 27.01 -22.32
N TYR A 539 8.89 26.87 -21.25
CA TYR A 539 8.90 25.67 -20.42
C TYR A 539 7.55 25.43 -19.79
N ILE A 540 6.98 26.44 -19.12
CA ILE A 540 5.69 26.36 -18.45
C ILE A 540 4.54 26.14 -19.45
N ALA A 541 4.57 26.81 -20.61
CA ALA A 541 3.56 26.62 -21.65
C ALA A 541 3.50 25.17 -22.17
N LYS A 542 4.63 24.47 -22.22
CA LYS A 542 4.69 23.08 -22.69
C LYS A 542 4.54 22.04 -21.58
N PHE A 543 5.10 22.28 -20.43
CA PHE A 543 5.24 21.32 -19.35
C PHE A 543 4.53 21.73 -18.04
N GLY A 544 3.80 22.83 -18.08
CA GLY A 544 3.14 23.41 -16.90
C GLY A 544 2.10 22.49 -16.25
N ASP A 545 1.50 21.57 -17.00
CA ASP A 545 0.58 20.55 -16.48
C ASP A 545 1.29 19.42 -15.70
N ARG A 546 2.61 19.33 -15.80
CA ARG A 546 3.39 18.35 -15.02
C ARG A 546 3.37 18.68 -13.54
N CYS A 547 3.41 17.66 -12.74
CA CYS A 547 3.55 17.73 -11.29
C CYS A 547 4.15 16.44 -10.75
N THR A 548 4.61 16.48 -9.52
CA THR A 548 4.91 15.27 -8.77
C THR A 548 3.63 14.48 -8.57
N GLN A 549 3.66 13.17 -8.78
CA GLN A 549 2.48 12.31 -8.76
C GLN A 549 1.44 12.74 -9.81
N GLU A 550 1.86 12.79 -11.07
CA GLU A 550 1.08 13.36 -12.21
C GLU A 550 -0.35 12.83 -12.32
N LEU A 551 -0.59 11.57 -11.94
CA LEU A 551 -1.91 10.94 -12.04
C LEU A 551 -2.85 11.28 -10.88
N LYS A 552 -2.37 11.98 -9.86
CA LYS A 552 -3.22 12.49 -8.78
C LYS A 552 -3.73 13.88 -9.12
N LEU A 553 -5.04 14.01 -9.22
CA LEU A 553 -5.68 15.28 -9.57
C LEU A 553 -5.48 16.36 -8.48
N GLU A 554 -5.28 15.96 -7.23
CA GLU A 554 -4.99 16.85 -6.11
C GLU A 554 -3.57 17.44 -6.13
N SER A 555 -2.65 16.88 -6.92
CA SER A 555 -1.29 17.40 -7.02
C SER A 555 -1.24 18.79 -7.65
N ARG A 556 -0.41 19.67 -7.11
CA ARG A 556 -0.20 21.01 -7.70
C ARG A 556 0.68 20.90 -8.93
N THR A 557 0.25 21.56 -10.02
CA THR A 557 0.99 21.62 -11.27
C THR A 557 2.07 22.69 -11.25
N LEU A 558 2.98 22.66 -12.22
CA LEU A 558 3.98 23.71 -12.37
C LEU A 558 3.36 25.08 -12.74
N HIS A 559 2.11 25.11 -13.26
CA HIS A 559 1.33 26.35 -13.42
C HIS A 559 0.99 26.97 -12.05
N GLU A 560 0.65 26.12 -11.08
CA GLU A 560 0.27 26.56 -9.72
C GLU A 560 1.51 26.82 -8.84
N ASP A 561 2.56 25.98 -8.99
CA ASP A 561 3.78 26.06 -8.19
C ASP A 561 5.02 25.64 -9.01
N PRO A 562 5.73 26.59 -9.60
CA PRO A 562 6.93 26.31 -10.38
C PRO A 562 8.23 26.19 -9.57
N THR A 563 8.16 26.17 -8.23
CA THR A 563 9.33 26.20 -7.33
C THR A 563 10.36 25.13 -7.67
N GLN A 564 9.92 23.92 -7.99
CA GLN A 564 10.82 22.83 -8.39
C GLN A 564 11.66 23.16 -9.63
N VAL A 565 11.05 23.82 -10.62
CA VAL A 565 11.77 24.22 -11.84
C VAL A 565 12.79 25.29 -11.53
N LEU A 566 12.45 26.27 -10.69
CA LEU A 566 13.34 27.33 -10.25
C LEU A 566 14.56 26.74 -9.54
N MET A 567 14.34 25.85 -8.58
CA MET A 567 15.40 25.16 -7.84
C MET A 567 16.28 24.31 -8.77
N ALA A 568 15.68 23.60 -9.72
CA ALA A 568 16.41 22.79 -10.69
C ALA A 568 17.27 23.65 -11.64
N VAL A 569 16.79 24.81 -12.08
CA VAL A 569 17.56 25.78 -12.87
C VAL A 569 18.76 26.30 -12.07
N ALA A 570 18.56 26.65 -10.79
CA ALA A 570 19.63 27.07 -9.89
C ALA A 570 20.70 25.98 -9.72
N ALA A 571 20.27 24.76 -9.50
CA ALA A 571 21.17 23.62 -9.32
C ALA A 571 21.92 23.24 -10.61
N ALA A 572 21.33 23.47 -11.78
CA ALA A 572 21.96 23.23 -13.07
C ALA A 572 22.98 24.33 -13.48
N ALA A 573 22.95 25.49 -12.84
CA ALA A 573 23.80 26.65 -13.20
C ALA A 573 25.31 26.38 -13.08
N PRO A 574 25.86 25.73 -12.02
CA PRO A 574 27.29 25.46 -11.89
C PRO A 574 27.78 24.32 -12.82
N ALA A 575 26.89 23.49 -13.36
CA ALA A 575 27.28 22.36 -14.19
C ALA A 575 27.99 22.82 -15.46
N ARG A 576 29.29 22.51 -15.60
CA ARG A 576 29.98 22.58 -16.91
C ARG A 576 29.38 21.48 -17.76
N GLY A 577 29.01 21.81 -19.02
CA GLY A 577 28.40 20.86 -19.92
C GLY A 577 29.18 19.54 -19.89
N THR A 578 28.57 18.50 -19.37
CA THR A 578 28.97 17.15 -19.68
C THR A 578 28.73 17.02 -21.17
N GLU A 579 29.80 17.02 -21.98
CA GLU A 579 29.74 16.50 -23.34
C GLU A 579 29.03 15.16 -23.19
N ALA A 580 27.90 15.02 -23.90
CA ALA A 580 27.24 13.73 -23.98
C ALA A 580 28.34 12.74 -24.38
N VAL A 581 28.62 11.78 -23.50
CA VAL A 581 29.56 10.71 -23.82
C VAL A 581 28.98 10.06 -25.05
N GLN A 582 29.54 10.40 -26.22
CA GLN A 582 29.35 9.64 -27.43
C GLN A 582 30.03 8.30 -27.15
N GLU A 583 29.31 7.41 -26.47
CA GLU A 583 29.74 6.02 -26.43
C GLU A 583 29.90 5.58 -27.87
N ALA A 584 31.07 5.10 -28.21
CA ALA A 584 31.38 4.50 -29.49
C ALA A 584 30.26 3.50 -29.80
N ARG A 585 29.45 3.78 -30.82
CA ARG A 585 28.41 2.89 -31.29
C ARG A 585 29.09 1.56 -31.57
N GLN A 586 28.88 0.57 -30.70
CA GLN A 586 29.39 -0.77 -30.96
C GLN A 586 28.87 -1.19 -32.33
N ASP A 587 29.76 -1.63 -33.20
CA ASP A 587 29.37 -2.01 -34.55
C ASP A 587 28.58 -3.33 -34.49
N LEU A 588 27.29 -3.26 -34.87
CA LEU A 588 26.43 -4.44 -34.96
C LEU A 588 27.03 -5.55 -35.83
N HIS A 589 27.88 -5.18 -36.77
CA HIS A 589 28.59 -6.11 -37.62
C HIS A 589 29.57 -6.98 -36.82
N ARG A 590 30.24 -6.39 -35.84
CA ARG A 590 31.17 -7.12 -34.95
C ARG A 590 30.42 -8.04 -34.00
N LEU A 591 29.27 -7.57 -33.46
CA LEU A 591 28.47 -8.33 -32.51
C LEU A 591 27.73 -9.51 -33.13
N ILE A 592 27.26 -9.36 -34.39
CA ILE A 592 26.51 -10.37 -35.12
C ILE A 592 27.13 -10.52 -36.53
N PRO A 593 28.12 -11.42 -36.70
CA PRO A 593 28.80 -11.64 -37.97
C PRO A 593 27.87 -12.17 -39.08
N ASP A 594 26.89 -13.00 -38.72
CA ASP A 594 25.91 -13.56 -39.64
C ASP A 594 25.03 -12.47 -40.28
N PHE A 595 25.02 -12.41 -41.62
CA PHE A 595 24.31 -11.37 -42.36
C PHE A 595 22.80 -11.39 -42.13
N GLY A 596 22.18 -12.59 -42.17
CA GLY A 596 20.72 -12.72 -42.02
C GLY A 596 20.25 -12.33 -40.60
N LYS A 597 20.97 -12.82 -39.56
CA LYS A 597 20.69 -12.47 -38.18
C LYS A 597 20.92 -10.99 -37.91
N ARG A 598 21.94 -10.38 -38.54
CA ARG A 598 22.23 -8.95 -38.40
C ARG A 598 21.15 -8.07 -39.02
N VAL A 599 20.64 -8.41 -40.20
CA VAL A 599 19.52 -7.69 -40.83
C VAL A 599 18.27 -7.78 -39.95
N LEU A 600 17.97 -8.97 -39.45
CA LEU A 600 16.83 -9.18 -38.55
C LEU A 600 17.02 -8.46 -37.20
N ALA A 601 18.23 -8.50 -36.63
CA ALA A 601 18.54 -7.78 -35.39
C ALA A 601 18.34 -6.27 -35.52
N ARG A 602 18.84 -5.70 -36.66
CA ARG A 602 18.67 -4.27 -36.95
C ARG A 602 17.20 -3.90 -37.08
N TRP A 603 16.42 -4.69 -37.81
CA TRP A 603 14.98 -4.46 -37.94
C TRP A 603 14.27 -4.53 -36.61
N LEU A 604 14.55 -5.54 -35.75
CA LEU A 604 13.96 -5.68 -34.43
C LEU A 604 14.31 -4.50 -33.49
N VAL A 605 15.57 -4.06 -33.54
CA VAL A 605 16.03 -2.92 -32.70
C VAL A 605 15.37 -1.62 -33.17
N ASP A 606 15.29 -1.38 -34.48
CA ASP A 606 14.64 -0.19 -35.05
C ASP A 606 13.13 -0.19 -34.75
N TRP A 607 12.48 -1.35 -34.80
CA TRP A 607 11.09 -1.52 -34.42
C TRP A 607 10.88 -1.20 -32.94
N ALA A 608 11.68 -1.80 -32.06
CA ALA A 608 11.61 -1.52 -30.62
C ALA A 608 11.83 -0.04 -30.32
N LYS A 609 12.83 0.58 -30.98
CA LYS A 609 13.14 2.01 -30.89
C LYS A 609 11.93 2.88 -31.24
N ALA A 610 11.26 2.61 -32.35
CA ALA A 610 10.08 3.37 -32.79
C ALA A 610 8.94 3.24 -31.77
N ARG A 611 8.67 2.03 -31.28
CA ARG A 611 7.58 1.78 -30.32
C ARG A 611 7.86 2.42 -28.94
N VAL A 612 9.10 2.37 -28.46
CA VAL A 612 9.49 3.02 -27.19
C VAL A 612 9.34 4.54 -27.28
N ARG A 613 9.81 5.14 -28.38
CA ARG A 613 9.64 6.58 -28.62
C ARG A 613 8.16 6.98 -28.62
N ASP A 614 7.33 6.28 -29.40
CA ASP A 614 5.91 6.58 -29.52
C ASP A 614 5.19 6.38 -28.18
N ARG A 615 5.62 5.38 -27.36
CA ARG A 615 5.12 5.16 -26.01
C ARG A 615 5.34 6.38 -25.10
N GLU A 616 6.57 6.90 -25.08
CA GLU A 616 6.89 8.06 -24.22
C GLU A 616 6.16 9.33 -24.68
N ASN A 617 6.06 9.55 -25.96
CA ASN A 617 5.34 10.70 -26.49
C ASN A 617 3.83 10.61 -26.22
N LEU A 618 3.23 9.44 -26.38
CA LEU A 618 1.82 9.22 -26.07
C LEU A 618 1.52 9.29 -24.56
N ARG A 619 2.47 8.87 -23.70
CA ARG A 619 2.35 9.02 -22.24
C ARG A 619 2.32 10.48 -21.81
N PHE A 620 3.07 11.35 -22.48
CA PHE A 620 3.02 12.78 -22.23
C PHE A 620 1.63 13.37 -22.46
N GLU A 621 0.89 12.87 -23.43
CA GLU A 621 -0.48 13.33 -23.72
C GLU A 621 -1.45 13.02 -22.56
N ARG A 622 -1.16 12.01 -21.76
CA ARG A 622 -1.90 11.75 -20.52
C ARG A 622 -1.76 12.90 -19.54
N THR A 623 -0.56 13.48 -19.41
CA THR A 623 -0.33 14.67 -18.55
C THR A 623 -1.21 15.84 -18.97
N ARG A 624 -1.30 16.12 -20.29
CA ARG A 624 -2.15 17.19 -20.82
C ARG A 624 -3.63 16.94 -20.53
N LEU A 625 -4.10 15.70 -20.69
CA LEU A 625 -5.49 15.34 -20.38
C LEU A 625 -5.79 15.48 -18.89
N PHE A 626 -4.91 14.96 -18.01
CA PHE A 626 -5.07 15.07 -16.55
C PHE A 626 -4.99 16.53 -16.08
N GLY A 627 -4.12 17.34 -16.67
CA GLY A 627 -4.05 18.78 -16.45
C GLY A 627 -5.37 19.47 -16.78
N ARG A 628 -5.97 19.16 -17.93
CA ARG A 628 -7.26 19.70 -18.33
C ARG A 628 -8.40 19.27 -17.39
N VAL A 629 -8.46 17.99 -17.02
CA VAL A 629 -9.45 17.46 -16.06
C VAL A 629 -9.31 18.14 -14.71
N ARG A 630 -8.10 18.28 -14.20
CA ARG A 630 -7.81 19.00 -12.94
C ARG A 630 -8.29 20.44 -13.00
N ARG A 631 -8.01 21.15 -14.09
CA ARG A 631 -8.45 22.53 -14.26
C ARG A 631 -9.98 22.66 -14.27
N ILE A 632 -10.69 21.76 -14.94
CA ILE A 632 -12.15 21.74 -14.95
C ILE A 632 -12.68 21.59 -13.52
N PHE A 633 -12.16 20.64 -12.74
CA PHE A 633 -12.63 20.45 -11.38
C PHE A 633 -12.23 21.60 -10.44
N LEU A 634 -11.06 22.21 -10.62
CA LEU A 634 -10.69 23.41 -9.87
C LEU A 634 -11.58 24.60 -10.23
N ALA A 635 -11.88 24.81 -11.51
CA ALA A 635 -12.82 25.85 -11.94
C ALA A 635 -14.23 25.61 -11.36
N LEU A 636 -14.70 24.36 -11.38
CA LEU A 636 -15.96 23.97 -10.74
C LEU A 636 -15.92 24.25 -9.23
N GLY A 637 -14.84 23.90 -8.55
CA GLY A 637 -14.61 24.20 -7.14
C GLY A 637 -14.67 25.69 -6.81
N ALA A 638 -14.11 26.54 -7.69
CA ALA A 638 -14.21 27.99 -7.55
C ALA A 638 -15.65 28.49 -7.65
N ARG A 639 -16.45 27.95 -8.58
CA ARG A 639 -17.88 28.27 -8.74
C ARG A 639 -18.72 27.81 -7.55
N LEU A 640 -18.49 26.55 -7.10
CA LEU A 640 -19.19 25.99 -5.93
C LEU A 640 -18.84 26.73 -4.64
N ARG A 641 -17.59 27.21 -4.50
CA ARG A 641 -17.18 28.08 -3.41
C ARG A 641 -17.91 29.44 -3.48
N ALA A 642 -17.94 30.06 -4.65
CA ALA A 642 -18.63 31.34 -4.84
C ALA A 642 -20.15 31.24 -4.55
N ALA A 643 -20.74 30.09 -4.84
CA ALA A 643 -22.14 29.78 -4.50
C ALA A 643 -22.33 29.37 -3.02
N GLY A 644 -21.28 29.35 -2.21
CA GLY A 644 -21.36 28.95 -0.81
C GLY A 644 -21.58 27.45 -0.57
N VAL A 645 -21.42 26.60 -1.60
CA VAL A 645 -21.58 25.13 -1.53
C VAL A 645 -20.33 24.47 -0.96
N LEU A 646 -19.14 25.02 -1.23
CA LEU A 646 -17.85 24.62 -0.68
C LEU A 646 -17.20 25.75 0.11
N GLU A 647 -16.26 25.43 1.02
CA GLU A 647 -15.51 26.43 1.78
C GLU A 647 -14.27 26.89 1.00
N GLN A 648 -13.59 25.93 0.35
CA GLN A 648 -12.39 26.18 -0.45
C GLN A 648 -12.51 25.59 -1.85
N GLN A 649 -11.80 26.17 -2.80
CA GLN A 649 -11.76 25.68 -4.18
C GLN A 649 -11.28 24.22 -4.27
N ARG A 650 -10.30 23.86 -3.44
CA ARG A 650 -9.67 22.53 -3.46
C ARG A 650 -10.47 21.45 -2.70
N ASP A 651 -11.58 21.83 -2.06
CA ASP A 651 -12.48 20.89 -1.41
C ASP A 651 -13.03 19.83 -2.38
N VAL A 652 -13.04 20.13 -3.68
CA VAL A 652 -13.45 19.22 -4.75
C VAL A 652 -12.67 17.89 -4.69
N PHE A 653 -11.42 17.87 -4.23
CA PHE A 653 -10.64 16.65 -4.14
C PHE A 653 -11.13 15.66 -3.08
N ASN A 654 -11.92 16.14 -2.10
CA ASN A 654 -12.57 15.30 -1.10
C ASN A 654 -13.92 14.74 -1.56
N LEU A 655 -14.37 15.07 -2.77
CA LEU A 655 -15.60 14.57 -3.37
C LEU A 655 -15.27 13.63 -4.53
N THR A 656 -16.18 12.72 -4.89
CA THR A 656 -16.03 11.89 -6.08
C THR A 656 -16.44 12.66 -7.34
N VAL A 657 -16.09 12.14 -8.52
CA VAL A 657 -16.53 12.71 -9.81
C VAL A 657 -18.06 12.75 -9.86
N GLU A 658 -18.72 11.66 -9.47
CA GLU A 658 -20.17 11.52 -9.51
C GLU A 658 -20.88 12.53 -8.59
N GLU A 659 -20.33 12.77 -7.39
CA GLU A 659 -20.88 13.76 -6.45
C GLU A 659 -20.77 15.18 -6.98
N LEU A 660 -19.63 15.52 -7.59
CA LEU A 660 -19.42 16.86 -8.17
C LEU A 660 -20.33 17.09 -9.39
N LEU A 661 -20.41 16.12 -10.30
CA LEU A 661 -21.30 16.23 -11.45
C LEU A 661 -22.74 16.23 -11.02
N GLY A 662 -23.13 15.34 -10.09
CA GLY A 662 -24.48 15.23 -9.56
C GLY A 662 -24.95 16.50 -8.84
N ALA A 663 -24.05 17.21 -8.15
CA ALA A 663 -24.37 18.50 -7.52
C ALA A 663 -24.79 19.58 -8.54
N VAL A 664 -24.25 19.52 -9.77
CA VAL A 664 -24.61 20.45 -10.85
C VAL A 664 -25.79 19.95 -11.69
N GLU A 665 -25.82 18.64 -11.96
CA GLU A 665 -26.83 17.98 -12.81
C GLU A 665 -28.16 17.72 -12.05
N GLY A 666 -28.18 17.95 -10.72
CA GLY A 666 -29.39 17.71 -9.89
C GLY A 666 -29.55 16.25 -9.45
N ALA A 667 -28.54 15.41 -9.63
CA ALA A 667 -28.49 14.00 -9.21
C ALA A 667 -27.76 13.78 -7.87
N GLY A 668 -27.43 14.85 -7.16
CA GLY A 668 -26.75 14.78 -5.86
C GLY A 668 -27.64 14.19 -4.77
N ILE A 669 -27.13 13.24 -4.00
CA ILE A 669 -27.85 12.59 -2.90
C ILE A 669 -27.74 13.34 -1.58
N THR A 670 -26.84 14.34 -1.48
CA THR A 670 -26.73 15.24 -0.33
C THR A 670 -26.63 16.69 -0.78
N GLN A 671 -27.21 17.60 0.01
CA GLN A 671 -27.11 19.04 -0.18
C GLN A 671 -25.97 19.64 0.67
N ASP A 672 -25.54 18.97 1.72
CA ASP A 672 -24.44 19.44 2.59
C ASP A 672 -23.10 18.82 2.19
N LEU A 673 -22.57 19.30 1.06
CA LEU A 673 -21.25 18.90 0.60
C LEU A 673 -20.13 19.36 1.55
N LYS A 674 -20.32 20.43 2.33
CA LYS A 674 -19.33 20.89 3.31
C LYS A 674 -19.12 19.87 4.43
N ALA A 675 -20.21 19.30 4.96
CA ALA A 675 -20.11 18.27 5.99
C ALA A 675 -19.40 17.03 5.44
N LEU A 676 -19.73 16.62 4.20
CA LEU A 676 -19.08 15.47 3.55
C LEU A 676 -17.59 15.73 3.32
N VAL A 677 -17.22 16.93 2.88
CA VAL A 677 -15.80 17.33 2.72
C VAL A 677 -15.06 17.29 4.04
N ARG A 678 -15.64 17.85 5.13
CA ARG A 678 -15.00 17.83 6.46
C ARG A 678 -14.78 16.41 6.98
N LEU A 679 -15.77 15.53 6.83
CA LEU A 679 -15.64 14.12 7.19
C LEU A 679 -14.46 13.47 6.44
N ARG A 680 -14.43 13.58 5.13
CA ARG A 680 -13.41 12.94 4.29
C ARG A 680 -12.03 13.58 4.43
N ALA A 681 -11.94 14.86 4.71
CA ALA A 681 -10.67 15.52 5.02
C ALA A 681 -10.08 15.00 6.33
N ALA A 682 -10.92 14.77 7.36
CA ALA A 682 -10.49 14.15 8.61
C ALA A 682 -10.04 12.70 8.41
N GLU A 683 -10.80 11.91 7.64
CA GLU A 683 -10.39 10.54 7.26
C GLU A 683 -9.06 10.54 6.50
N HIS A 684 -8.90 11.43 5.52
CA HIS A 684 -7.67 11.55 4.72
C HIS A 684 -6.45 11.89 5.59
N ALA A 685 -6.60 12.82 6.53
CA ALA A 685 -5.55 13.14 7.49
C ALA A 685 -5.18 11.94 8.38
N GLY A 686 -6.19 11.21 8.87
CA GLY A 686 -5.98 9.98 9.63
C GLY A 686 -5.31 8.88 8.81
N GLN A 687 -5.63 8.77 7.52
CA GLN A 687 -5.01 7.79 6.61
C GLN A 687 -3.55 8.12 6.32
N ILE A 688 -3.19 9.40 6.20
CA ILE A 688 -1.78 9.83 6.03
C ILE A 688 -0.94 9.48 7.27
N ALA A 689 -1.53 9.64 8.47
CA ALA A 689 -0.82 9.38 9.72
C ALA A 689 -0.58 7.87 10.01
N ARG A 690 -1.29 6.98 9.30
CA ARG A 690 -1.14 5.54 9.48
C ARG A 690 -0.04 4.96 8.58
N PRO A 691 0.67 3.90 9.03
CA PRO A 691 1.62 3.20 8.18
C PRO A 691 0.93 2.63 6.94
N ASP A 692 1.69 2.47 5.85
CA ASP A 692 1.17 1.84 4.64
C ASP A 692 0.73 0.39 4.92
N PRO A 693 -0.45 -0.04 4.43
CA PRO A 693 -0.83 -1.43 4.48
C PRO A 693 0.15 -2.31 3.68
N PRO A 694 0.16 -3.64 3.90
CA PRO A 694 1.01 -4.55 3.14
C PRO A 694 0.86 -4.38 1.64
N GLU A 695 1.93 -4.59 0.89
CA GLU A 695 1.94 -4.51 -0.57
C GLU A 695 0.93 -5.46 -1.21
N ARG A 696 0.77 -6.66 -0.61
CA ARG A 696 -0.19 -7.67 -1.02
C ARG A 696 -0.82 -8.33 0.20
N PHE A 697 -2.13 -8.52 0.15
CA PHE A 697 -2.88 -9.22 1.20
C PHE A 697 -4.20 -9.76 0.64
N SER A 698 -4.79 -10.73 1.33
CA SER A 698 -6.09 -11.32 1.01
C SER A 698 -7.14 -10.94 2.04
N VAL A 699 -8.38 -10.79 1.58
CA VAL A 699 -9.54 -10.54 2.43
C VAL A 699 -10.65 -11.49 2.01
N SER A 700 -11.27 -12.16 2.98
CA SER A 700 -12.45 -12.99 2.77
C SER A 700 -13.68 -12.27 3.31
N GLY A 701 -14.76 -12.25 2.51
CA GLY A 701 -16.01 -11.59 2.87
C GLY A 701 -16.10 -10.12 2.40
N ALA A 702 -17.05 -9.38 2.98
CA ALA A 702 -17.33 -8.01 2.57
C ALA A 702 -16.16 -7.06 2.89
N HIS A 703 -15.77 -6.26 1.89
CA HIS A 703 -14.78 -5.22 2.08
C HIS A 703 -15.36 -4.06 2.86
N VAL A 704 -14.81 -3.82 4.05
CA VAL A 704 -15.03 -2.58 4.79
C VAL A 704 -13.78 -1.72 4.59
N THR A 705 -13.94 -0.54 4.01
CA THR A 705 -12.87 0.46 3.92
C THR A 705 -12.43 0.86 5.32
N GLY A 706 -11.16 0.67 5.63
CA GLY A 706 -10.62 0.92 6.96
C GLY A 706 -10.43 -0.37 7.75
N VAL A 707 -9.67 -1.31 7.21
CA VAL A 707 -9.27 -2.52 7.93
C VAL A 707 -8.30 -2.11 9.04
N ALA A 708 -8.83 -1.83 10.23
CA ALA A 708 -8.03 -1.75 11.44
C ALA A 708 -7.39 -3.12 11.66
N GLY A 709 -6.06 -3.21 11.58
CA GLY A 709 -5.32 -4.43 11.87
C GLY A 709 -4.43 -4.97 10.76
N LEU A 710 -4.39 -4.37 9.57
CA LEU A 710 -3.32 -4.64 8.63
C LEU A 710 -2.03 -3.97 9.14
N THR A 711 -1.37 -4.61 10.09
CA THR A 711 -0.01 -4.24 10.48
C THR A 711 0.89 -4.50 9.28
N ALA A 712 1.63 -3.49 8.85
CA ALA A 712 2.72 -3.69 7.92
C ALA A 712 3.59 -4.83 8.46
N GLN A 713 3.73 -5.92 7.70
CA GLN A 713 4.85 -6.84 7.96
C GLN A 713 6.09 -5.97 7.94
N ALA A 714 6.84 -5.98 9.04
CA ALA A 714 8.10 -5.30 9.12
C ALA A 714 8.89 -5.69 7.87
N ALA A 715 9.30 -4.69 7.09
CA ALA A 715 10.12 -4.93 5.92
C ALA A 715 11.26 -5.82 6.39
N VAL A 716 11.39 -7.00 5.81
CA VAL A 716 12.50 -7.90 6.10
C VAL A 716 13.75 -7.08 5.89
N ALA A 717 14.46 -6.79 6.97
CA ALA A 717 15.72 -6.08 6.92
C ALA A 717 16.61 -6.88 5.99
N GLY A 718 16.83 -6.34 4.79
CA GLY A 718 17.67 -7.00 3.80
C GLY A 718 19.02 -7.25 4.43
N GLU A 719 19.58 -8.41 4.17
CA GLU A 719 20.88 -8.88 4.65
C GLU A 719 21.92 -7.75 4.59
N GLY A 720 22.56 -7.49 5.71
CA GLY A 720 23.59 -6.47 5.86
C GLY A 720 24.84 -6.82 5.04
N GLY A 721 24.94 -6.28 3.82
CA GLY A 721 26.09 -6.39 2.96
C GLY A 721 26.54 -5.01 2.47
N GLU A 722 27.83 -4.81 2.21
CA GLU A 722 28.38 -3.57 1.64
C GLU A 722 27.95 -3.37 0.18
N MET A 723 27.54 -4.44 -0.52
CA MET A 723 27.10 -4.42 -1.92
C MET A 723 25.73 -5.07 -2.07
N ARG A 724 24.86 -4.42 -2.84
CA ARG A 724 23.53 -4.95 -3.21
C ARG A 724 23.34 -4.94 -4.72
N LYS A 725 22.48 -5.86 -5.21
CA LYS A 725 22.18 -6.00 -6.64
C LYS A 725 20.70 -5.75 -6.92
N GLY A 726 20.44 -4.87 -7.88
CA GLY A 726 19.13 -4.61 -8.48
C GLY A 726 19.16 -4.87 -9.97
N LEU A 727 18.27 -4.21 -10.71
CA LEU A 727 18.17 -4.29 -12.15
C LEU A 727 18.90 -3.12 -12.81
N GLY A 728 20.01 -3.40 -13.50
CA GLY A 728 20.73 -2.39 -14.26
C GLY A 728 19.95 -1.90 -15.46
N CYS A 729 19.76 -0.59 -15.58
CA CYS A 729 18.91 0.00 -16.60
C CYS A 729 19.61 0.91 -17.58
N CYS A 730 20.66 1.57 -17.16
CA CYS A 730 21.50 2.42 -18.01
C CYS A 730 22.97 2.21 -17.62
N LYS A 731 23.80 1.86 -18.59
CA LYS A 731 25.24 1.58 -18.38
C LYS A 731 25.97 2.82 -17.91
N GLY A 732 27.03 2.58 -17.16
CA GLY A 732 27.96 3.56 -16.65
C GLY A 732 28.31 3.25 -15.21
N VAL A 733 29.51 3.65 -14.80
CA VAL A 733 29.99 3.51 -13.42
C VAL A 733 30.23 4.90 -12.88
N VAL A 734 29.65 5.18 -11.71
CA VAL A 734 29.86 6.46 -11.03
C VAL A 734 30.09 6.21 -9.54
N THR A 735 31.04 6.95 -8.97
CA THR A 735 31.25 7.00 -7.52
C THR A 735 30.98 8.42 -7.05
N ALA A 736 29.94 8.58 -6.23
CA ALA A 736 29.56 9.90 -5.74
C ALA A 736 28.76 9.77 -4.43
N LYS A 737 28.51 10.91 -3.79
CA LYS A 737 27.63 11.00 -2.63
C LYS A 737 26.19 10.77 -3.05
N VAL A 738 25.46 10.03 -2.23
CA VAL A 738 24.03 9.84 -2.43
C VAL A 738 23.23 10.92 -1.73
N ARG A 739 22.08 11.22 -2.34
CA ARG A 739 21.02 11.97 -1.70
C ARG A 739 19.74 11.16 -1.77
N VAL A 740 19.24 10.77 -0.61
CA VAL A 740 17.91 10.12 -0.49
C VAL A 740 16.88 11.23 -0.53
N ILE A 741 15.98 11.16 -1.51
CA ILE A 741 14.90 12.14 -1.69
C ILE A 741 13.57 11.40 -1.56
N GLU A 742 12.74 11.85 -0.62
CA GLU A 742 11.37 11.37 -0.43
C GLU A 742 10.37 12.28 -1.16
N ASP A 743 10.56 13.58 -1.07
CA ASP A 743 9.72 14.59 -1.73
C ASP A 743 10.55 15.58 -2.55
N PRO A 744 10.56 15.44 -3.88
CA PRO A 744 11.33 16.34 -4.75
C PRO A 744 10.81 17.78 -4.79
N ARG A 745 9.68 18.09 -4.11
CA ARG A 745 9.15 19.46 -4.02
C ARG A 745 9.87 20.30 -2.96
N VAL A 746 10.44 19.65 -1.96
CA VAL A 746 11.09 20.31 -0.83
C VAL A 746 12.58 19.97 -0.73
N GLU A 747 13.02 18.94 -1.43
CA GLU A 747 14.38 18.44 -1.43
C GLU A 747 15.01 18.59 -2.82
N ALA A 748 16.18 19.19 -2.90
CA ALA A 748 16.92 19.34 -4.15
C ALA A 748 18.10 18.38 -4.21
N LEU A 749 18.37 17.86 -5.41
CA LEU A 749 19.58 17.10 -5.72
C LEU A 749 20.70 18.05 -6.13
N GLY A 750 21.84 17.98 -5.45
CA GLY A 750 23.05 18.70 -5.85
C GLY A 750 23.63 18.17 -7.17
N ALA A 751 24.29 19.05 -7.91
CA ALA A 751 24.96 18.64 -9.14
C ALA A 751 26.05 17.59 -8.85
N GLY A 752 25.99 16.43 -9.50
CA GLY A 752 26.97 15.36 -9.33
C GLY A 752 26.65 14.38 -8.18
N GLU A 753 25.54 14.52 -7.49
CA GLU A 753 25.07 13.54 -6.51
C GLU A 753 24.32 12.38 -7.19
N ILE A 754 24.28 11.22 -6.52
CA ILE A 754 23.45 10.08 -6.92
C ILE A 754 22.09 10.21 -6.24
N LEU A 755 21.02 10.23 -7.04
CA LEU A 755 19.65 10.19 -6.57
C LEU A 755 19.31 8.80 -6.01
N VAL A 756 18.82 8.76 -4.78
CA VAL A 756 18.21 7.56 -4.19
C VAL A 756 16.76 7.87 -3.87
N ALA A 757 15.84 7.09 -4.43
CA ALA A 757 14.41 7.29 -4.23
C ALA A 757 13.66 5.95 -4.13
N ARG A 758 12.51 5.94 -3.47
CA ARG A 758 11.65 4.76 -3.41
C ARG A 758 11.08 4.43 -4.80
N HIS A 759 10.64 5.43 -5.53
CA HIS A 759 10.19 5.39 -6.93
C HIS A 759 10.32 6.79 -7.51
N THR A 760 10.27 6.91 -8.84
CA THR A 760 10.21 8.22 -9.51
C THR A 760 9.06 8.24 -10.52
N ASP A 761 8.50 9.40 -10.75
CA ASP A 761 7.47 9.68 -11.72
C ASP A 761 7.89 10.83 -12.67
N PRO A 762 7.13 11.13 -13.73
CA PRO A 762 7.49 12.19 -14.68
C PRO A 762 7.72 13.58 -14.06
N GLY A 763 7.18 13.85 -12.88
CA GLY A 763 7.44 15.09 -12.14
C GLY A 763 8.86 15.21 -11.59
N TRP A 764 9.58 14.10 -11.44
CA TRP A 764 10.97 14.09 -10.94
C TRP A 764 12.01 14.53 -11.94
N ILE A 765 11.63 14.84 -13.18
CA ILE A 765 12.58 15.17 -14.27
C ILE A 765 13.51 16.31 -13.92
N ALA A 766 13.04 17.27 -13.11
CA ALA A 766 13.83 18.38 -12.63
C ALA A 766 15.00 17.91 -11.74
N VAL A 767 14.80 16.87 -10.96
CA VAL A 767 15.82 16.26 -10.09
C VAL A 767 16.82 15.45 -10.95
N PHE A 768 16.33 14.71 -11.93
CA PHE A 768 17.17 13.94 -12.85
C PHE A 768 18.19 14.81 -13.61
N ALA A 769 17.88 16.08 -13.87
CA ALA A 769 18.75 16.97 -14.61
C ALA A 769 20.13 17.14 -13.95
N ASN A 770 20.22 16.96 -12.62
CA ASN A 770 21.41 17.13 -11.80
C ASN A 770 22.05 15.81 -11.36
N ALA A 771 21.39 14.68 -11.61
CA ALA A 771 21.82 13.37 -11.13
C ALA A 771 23.08 12.88 -11.87
N ALA A 772 24.09 12.45 -11.11
CA ALA A 772 25.23 11.70 -11.62
C ALA A 772 24.92 10.21 -11.78
N GLY A 773 23.95 9.71 -11.02
CA GLY A 773 23.43 8.35 -11.06
C GLY A 773 22.05 8.29 -10.43
N VAL A 774 21.29 7.23 -10.68
CA VAL A 774 19.93 7.01 -10.15
C VAL A 774 19.80 5.61 -9.57
N ILE A 775 19.30 5.53 -8.35
CA ILE A 775 18.97 4.28 -7.68
C ILE A 775 17.52 4.37 -7.23
N ALA A 776 16.68 3.42 -7.69
CA ALA A 776 15.29 3.36 -7.27
C ALA A 776 14.97 2.02 -6.61
N GLU A 777 14.21 2.07 -5.52
CA GLU A 777 13.77 0.88 -4.79
C GLU A 777 12.80 0.04 -5.63
N ARG A 778 11.97 0.70 -6.42
CA ARG A 778 10.99 0.11 -7.34
C ARG A 778 11.26 0.51 -8.78
N GLY A 779 10.80 -0.30 -9.71
CA GLY A 779 10.88 -0.03 -11.13
C GLY A 779 11.24 -1.26 -11.96
N SER A 780 11.05 -1.16 -13.28
CA SER A 780 11.41 -2.17 -14.26
C SER A 780 12.28 -1.56 -15.36
N LEU A 781 12.72 -2.36 -16.33
CA LEU A 781 13.46 -1.88 -17.50
C LEU A 781 12.70 -0.84 -18.33
N LEU A 782 11.39 -0.81 -18.23
CA LEU A 782 10.49 0.12 -18.91
C LEU A 782 9.83 1.12 -17.94
N SER A 783 10.28 1.22 -16.68
CA SER A 783 9.83 2.25 -15.74
C SER A 783 10.31 3.64 -16.18
N HIS A 784 9.66 4.68 -15.67
CA HIS A 784 10.04 6.07 -15.94
C HIS A 784 11.50 6.34 -15.58
N SER A 785 11.96 5.90 -14.40
CA SER A 785 13.35 6.02 -13.97
C SER A 785 14.34 5.47 -15.00
N ALA A 786 14.06 4.26 -15.50
CA ALA A 786 14.93 3.58 -16.45
C ALA A 786 14.98 4.27 -17.81
N ILE A 787 13.83 4.76 -18.29
CA ILE A 787 13.73 5.41 -19.60
C ILE A 787 14.41 6.78 -19.56
N VAL A 788 14.10 7.61 -18.57
CA VAL A 788 14.70 8.95 -18.43
C VAL A 788 16.20 8.84 -18.20
N ALA A 789 16.66 7.93 -17.34
CA ALA A 789 18.08 7.72 -17.11
C ALA A 789 18.82 7.36 -18.40
N ARG A 790 18.25 6.49 -19.26
CA ARG A 790 18.81 6.16 -20.57
C ARG A 790 18.86 7.37 -21.52
N GLU A 791 17.79 8.15 -21.59
CA GLU A 791 17.75 9.34 -22.45
C GLU A 791 18.77 10.41 -22.02
N MET A 792 19.07 10.48 -20.73
CA MET A 792 20.02 11.41 -20.17
C MET A 792 21.45 10.86 -20.09
N GLY A 793 21.65 9.58 -20.39
CA GLY A 793 22.94 8.92 -20.26
C GLY A 793 23.42 8.80 -18.81
N VAL A 794 22.50 8.69 -17.85
CA VAL A 794 22.81 8.65 -16.41
C VAL A 794 22.78 7.18 -15.94
N PRO A 795 23.86 6.64 -15.31
CA PRO A 795 23.86 5.29 -14.74
C PRO A 795 22.66 5.05 -13.84
N CYS A 796 21.97 3.91 -14.01
CA CYS A 796 20.73 3.68 -13.31
C CYS A 796 20.55 2.21 -12.89
N VAL A 797 20.15 2.02 -11.62
CA VAL A 797 19.74 0.73 -11.04
C VAL A 797 18.36 0.89 -10.43
N VAL A 798 17.43 0.01 -10.80
CA VAL A 798 16.08 -0.05 -10.22
C VAL A 798 15.83 -1.40 -9.55
N SER A 799 14.68 -1.56 -8.91
CA SER A 799 14.32 -2.79 -8.16
C SER A 799 15.31 -3.16 -7.05
N LEU A 800 15.93 -2.19 -6.41
CA LEU A 800 16.85 -2.41 -5.29
C LEU A 800 16.08 -2.27 -3.96
N LYS A 801 15.38 -3.33 -3.55
CA LYS A 801 14.50 -3.34 -2.37
C LYS A 801 15.21 -2.84 -1.10
N GLY A 802 14.54 -1.94 -0.36
CA GLY A 802 15.02 -1.40 0.92
C GLY A 802 16.22 -0.45 0.78
N VAL A 803 16.52 0.06 -0.42
CA VAL A 803 17.69 0.95 -0.63
C VAL A 803 17.55 2.26 0.11
N THR A 804 16.35 2.81 0.24
CA THR A 804 16.10 4.06 0.96
C THR A 804 16.29 3.94 2.48
N GLN A 805 16.20 2.72 3.01
CA GLN A 805 16.53 2.42 4.40
C GLN A 805 18.01 2.10 4.58
N TRP A 806 18.60 1.43 3.59
CA TRP A 806 20.00 1.02 3.59
C TRP A 806 20.95 2.21 3.40
N LEU A 807 20.73 3.08 2.40
CA LEU A 807 21.57 4.26 2.15
C LEU A 807 21.02 5.49 2.87
N LYS A 808 21.95 6.36 3.33
CA LYS A 808 21.62 7.65 3.93
C LYS A 808 22.22 8.78 3.10
N THR A 809 21.55 9.93 3.11
CA THR A 809 22.09 11.14 2.47
C THR A 809 23.50 11.45 2.97
N GLY A 810 24.45 11.59 2.05
CA GLY A 810 25.85 11.81 2.32
C GLY A 810 26.74 10.57 2.22
N ASP A 811 26.17 9.35 2.22
CA ASP A 811 26.94 8.12 1.96
C ASP A 811 27.61 8.21 0.58
N THR A 812 28.82 7.67 0.46
CA THR A 812 29.47 7.53 -0.85
C THR A 812 29.25 6.14 -1.36
N VAL A 813 28.75 6.01 -2.60
CA VAL A 813 28.52 4.72 -3.23
C VAL A 813 29.15 4.65 -4.62
N ARG A 814 29.54 3.45 -5.00
CA ARG A 814 29.88 3.08 -6.37
C ARG A 814 28.67 2.40 -7.01
N LEU A 815 28.08 3.07 -7.98
CA LEU A 815 26.93 2.61 -8.77
C LEU A 815 27.43 2.08 -10.11
N ASP A 816 27.12 0.83 -10.44
CA ASP A 816 27.33 0.22 -11.77
C ASP A 816 25.97 -0.08 -12.40
N GLY A 817 25.53 0.83 -13.27
CA GLY A 817 24.23 0.70 -13.94
C GLY A 817 24.20 -0.37 -15.04
N GLY A 818 25.35 -0.91 -15.46
CA GLY A 818 25.43 -2.04 -16.38
C GLY A 818 25.30 -3.39 -15.67
N ALA A 819 26.05 -3.58 -14.59
CA ALA A 819 26.00 -4.79 -13.75
C ALA A 819 24.79 -4.82 -12.81
N GLY A 820 24.12 -3.67 -12.58
CA GLY A 820 23.02 -3.52 -11.65
C GLY A 820 23.46 -3.55 -10.18
N THR A 821 24.70 -3.18 -9.88
CA THR A 821 25.26 -3.24 -8.53
C THR A 821 25.43 -1.87 -7.91
N VAL A 822 25.20 -1.81 -6.62
CA VAL A 822 25.43 -0.63 -5.77
C VAL A 822 26.28 -1.08 -4.58
N GLU A 823 27.44 -0.47 -4.41
CA GLU A 823 28.41 -0.78 -3.38
C GLU A 823 28.66 0.45 -2.51
N ARG A 824 28.61 0.32 -1.19
CA ARG A 824 28.99 1.35 -0.26
C ARG A 824 30.51 1.47 -0.26
N VAL A 825 31.03 2.65 -0.53
CA VAL A 825 32.46 2.92 -0.41
C VAL A 825 32.70 3.47 1.00
N SER A 826 33.33 2.64 1.85
CA SER A 826 33.75 3.07 3.19
C SER A 826 34.69 4.26 3.01
N GLY A 827 34.32 5.43 3.55
CA GLY A 827 35.16 6.61 3.51
C GLY A 827 36.47 6.31 4.25
N GLY A 828 37.60 6.41 3.53
CA GLY A 828 38.91 6.39 4.13
C GLY A 828 39.18 7.67 4.93
#